data_fcec825928eaa53b8d378473e75ebe43
#
_entry.id   fcec825928eaa53b8d378473e75ebe43
#
_cell.length_a   1.000
_cell.length_b   1.000
_cell.length_c   1.000
_cell.angle_alpha   90.00
_cell.angle_beta   90.00
_cell.angle_gamma   90.00
#
_symmetry.space_group_name_H-M   'P 1'
#
loop_
_entity.id
_entity.type
_entity.pdbx_description
1 polymer ?
#
loop_
_entity_poly.entity_id
_entity_poly.type
_entity_poly.pdbx_seq_one_letter_code
_entity_poly.pdbx_strand_id
1 'polypeptide(L)'
;MSGERSFQSVNQPLPRLESLEKATGRAKYTDDLRLPDMAYAALVRSPYSRARVRAIDVSGAEQIPGYLGCLLPEEVPQEYFNCSGNPPSPLLMKDELVLTREPKVLGDRIACVAAETEEAARAAADAVRVEYEVLTPYLDVNSALREGAEPLQPHIAPDNIIQRREVSQGDRAAGEAASEIIVEDHFSTPPMQHATIELTSCLCDFSDGVHLTVYSTSQTVFQERRLTAEILGIKESDARFSKPMVGGGFGARQQLHAQHVAALMSKKLGRPVNLSYTREEDLYSVARHGSEVDLRIGASRDGRLRLFDTTYRLNGGPYTTHTPTVVAAAARKLQYRVPNYFFEGLSVYTDHITGGAFRGYGNTQLTFGREILMDRLAQKLEMDPVELRLLNQVQVGECFPCASIPVSSNNIAGCARRCREIQAEIDGKSPLVDNEEVRQAWGIAFSCHGSGPSSKEGLSSAVVILNDDATVQLLVGSSDIGQGSETMESQIAAECLGVPLSDVRITAADTRVTPYDTGTFGSSQTFICGNAVTRACADLRKKVLAQLRAIRPDSQVEERGRGYLVDGEPLSFREAAREVMFDIRGGVMIGSGTYKAEACPNPFSVCFVKAEYHKKLNAIRLLDIIEVVDVGTPINRLTVEGQLEGGIAQGVGYALYERLEINPRSRRTLSSDLLHYRIPQMADMPQTHVDMVDSYDPYGPLGAKSVGELATVPVAPAIVNAARRASGREINSLPLCDRFVILPSRRKEEDG
;
A
#
# COMPACT_ATOMS: atom_id res chain seq x y z
N MET A 1 33.35 -10.38 -5.33
CA MET A 1 33.97 -10.74 -4.05
C MET A 1 32.88 -10.81 -3.01
N SER A 2 32.31 -12.00 -2.77
CA SER A 2 31.31 -12.27 -1.74
C SER A 2 32.02 -12.59 -0.43
N GLY A 3 32.58 -11.56 0.22
CA GLY A 3 32.90 -11.69 1.64
C GLY A 3 31.57 -11.74 2.39
N GLU A 4 31.34 -12.77 3.21
CA GLU A 4 30.20 -12.82 4.13
C GLU A 4 30.14 -11.52 4.93
N ARG A 5 29.12 -10.71 4.64
CA ARG A 5 28.86 -9.49 5.43
C ARG A 5 28.24 -9.95 6.74
N SER A 6 29.00 -9.90 7.81
CA SER A 6 28.50 -10.20 9.16
C SER A 6 27.70 -9.00 9.67
N PHE A 7 26.39 -9.12 9.75
CA PHE A 7 25.49 -8.16 10.41
C PHE A 7 25.23 -8.59 11.86
N GLN A 8 25.00 -7.61 12.75
CA GLN A 8 24.64 -7.85 14.15
C GLN A 8 23.14 -7.73 14.39
N SER A 9 22.54 -6.69 13.84
CA SER A 9 21.11 -6.39 13.99
C SER A 9 20.30 -6.62 12.71
N VAL A 10 20.90 -6.40 11.55
CA VAL A 10 20.30 -6.57 10.24
C VAL A 10 20.37 -8.03 9.80
N ASN A 11 19.43 -8.47 8.97
CA ASN A 11 19.26 -9.86 8.52
C ASN A 11 18.98 -10.85 9.68
N GLN A 12 18.44 -10.34 10.79
CA GLN A 12 18.06 -11.13 11.96
C GLN A 12 16.55 -11.17 12.11
N PRO A 13 15.95 -12.27 12.60
CA PRO A 13 14.51 -12.39 12.85
C PRO A 13 14.16 -11.80 14.23
N LEU A 14 14.36 -10.50 14.41
CA LEU A 14 14.12 -9.84 15.70
C LEU A 14 12.62 -9.55 15.90
N PRO A 15 12.09 -9.71 17.12
CA PRO A 15 10.74 -9.30 17.45
C PRO A 15 10.54 -7.80 17.22
N ARG A 16 9.32 -7.42 16.84
CA ARG A 16 8.95 -6.01 16.68
C ARG A 16 8.99 -5.30 18.03
N LEU A 17 9.43 -4.04 18.06
CA LEU A 17 9.58 -3.23 19.28
C LEU A 17 8.26 -3.11 20.05
N GLU A 18 7.14 -2.94 19.33
CA GLU A 18 5.81 -2.77 19.90
C GLU A 18 5.05 -4.09 20.18
N SER A 19 5.67 -5.24 19.92
CA SER A 19 4.99 -6.55 20.00
C SER A 19 4.46 -6.83 21.42
N LEU A 20 5.22 -6.48 22.47
CA LEU A 20 4.81 -6.70 23.84
C LEU A 20 3.61 -5.83 24.24
N GLU A 21 3.59 -4.57 23.82
CA GLU A 21 2.47 -3.65 24.09
C GLU A 21 1.18 -4.13 23.42
N LYS A 22 1.29 -4.60 22.16
CA LYS A 22 0.17 -5.19 21.43
C LYS A 22 -0.33 -6.47 22.07
N ALA A 23 0.57 -7.40 22.39
CA ALA A 23 0.20 -8.68 22.98
C ALA A 23 -0.43 -8.55 24.39
N THR A 24 -0.09 -7.51 25.13
CA THR A 24 -0.61 -7.23 26.47
C THR A 24 -1.78 -6.24 26.51
N GLY A 25 -2.25 -5.76 25.35
CA GLY A 25 -3.35 -4.79 25.25
C GLY A 25 -3.00 -3.38 25.76
N ARG A 26 -1.71 -3.06 25.90
CA ARG A 26 -1.26 -1.72 26.32
C ARG A 26 -1.08 -0.75 25.15
N ALA A 27 -0.95 -1.27 23.94
CA ALA A 27 -0.87 -0.47 22.73
C ALA A 27 -2.11 0.41 22.60
N LYS A 28 -1.92 1.67 22.23
CA LYS A 28 -3.01 2.65 22.07
C LYS A 28 -3.20 2.96 20.60
N TYR A 29 -4.41 2.73 20.13
CA TYR A 29 -4.91 3.09 18.81
C TYR A 29 -5.66 4.42 18.89
N THR A 30 -6.03 4.99 17.74
CA THR A 30 -6.67 6.32 17.71
C THR A 30 -7.94 6.36 18.55
N ASP A 31 -8.74 5.32 18.48
CA ASP A 31 -10.04 5.24 19.18
C ASP A 31 -9.90 4.92 20.67
N ASP A 32 -8.71 4.57 21.14
CA ASP A 32 -8.41 4.40 22.59
C ASP A 32 -8.03 5.73 23.26
N LEU A 33 -7.79 6.79 22.49
CA LEU A 33 -7.38 8.07 23.05
C LEU A 33 -8.57 8.81 23.66
N ARG A 34 -8.33 9.43 24.81
CA ARG A 34 -9.33 10.24 25.51
C ARG A 34 -8.70 11.58 25.92
N LEU A 35 -9.37 12.66 25.55
CA LEU A 35 -9.04 14.01 26.01
C LEU A 35 -10.14 14.51 26.96
N PRO A 36 -9.80 15.38 27.94
CA PRO A 36 -10.81 15.96 28.81
C PRO A 36 -11.91 16.67 28.00
N ASP A 37 -13.15 16.52 28.43
CA ASP A 37 -14.33 17.18 27.85
C ASP A 37 -14.55 16.92 26.34
N MET A 38 -14.04 15.81 25.81
CA MET A 38 -14.21 15.50 24.39
C MET A 38 -15.65 15.14 24.05
N ALA A 39 -16.07 15.52 22.84
CA ALA A 39 -17.32 15.13 22.22
C ALA A 39 -17.06 14.02 21.16
N TYR A 40 -18.14 13.37 20.75
CA TYR A 40 -18.16 12.39 19.68
C TYR A 40 -18.96 12.90 18.51
N ALA A 41 -18.49 12.64 17.28
CA ALA A 41 -19.19 13.03 16.08
C ALA A 41 -19.50 11.83 15.19
N ALA A 42 -20.63 11.90 14.48
CA ALA A 42 -21.06 10.95 13.48
C ALA A 42 -21.47 11.67 12.19
N LEU A 43 -21.18 11.04 11.04
CA LEU A 43 -21.54 11.58 9.74
C LEU A 43 -22.93 11.12 9.34
N VAL A 44 -23.72 12.06 8.79
CA VAL A 44 -24.93 11.75 8.04
C VAL A 44 -24.53 11.48 6.60
N ARG A 45 -24.73 10.28 6.14
CA ARG A 45 -24.25 9.81 4.83
C ARG A 45 -25.36 9.53 3.85
N SER A 46 -25.08 9.74 2.56
CA SER A 46 -26.02 9.42 1.49
C SER A 46 -26.22 7.90 1.38
N PRO A 47 -27.48 7.40 1.40
CA PRO A 47 -27.79 6.01 1.11
C PRO A 47 -27.84 5.71 -0.41
N TYR A 48 -27.53 6.71 -1.25
CA TYR A 48 -27.60 6.63 -2.71
C TYR A 48 -26.26 6.98 -3.35
N SER A 49 -25.91 6.25 -4.41
CA SER A 49 -24.72 6.50 -5.20
C SER A 49 -24.80 7.80 -6.02
N ARG A 50 -25.99 8.31 -6.34
CA ARG A 50 -26.20 9.58 -7.05
C ARG A 50 -27.53 10.20 -6.69
N ALA A 51 -27.50 11.41 -6.16
CA ALA A 51 -28.73 12.13 -5.78
C ALA A 51 -28.48 13.65 -5.68
N ARG A 52 -29.58 14.40 -5.48
CA ARG A 52 -29.56 15.79 -5.01
C ARG A 52 -30.30 15.88 -3.69
N VAL A 53 -29.70 16.53 -2.70
CA VAL A 53 -30.33 16.81 -1.39
C VAL A 53 -31.24 18.02 -1.52
N ARG A 54 -32.53 17.81 -1.30
CA ARG A 54 -33.55 18.87 -1.37
C ARG A 54 -33.71 19.57 -0.03
N ALA A 55 -33.70 18.82 1.07
CA ALA A 55 -33.80 19.35 2.43
C ALA A 55 -33.03 18.48 3.43
N ILE A 56 -32.55 19.07 4.49
CA ILE A 56 -31.97 18.41 5.66
C ILE A 56 -32.70 18.91 6.88
N ASP A 57 -33.36 18.04 7.63
CA ASP A 57 -34.05 18.32 8.87
C ASP A 57 -33.35 17.67 10.05
N VAL A 58 -32.75 18.48 10.90
CA VAL A 58 -31.99 18.05 12.09
C VAL A 58 -32.83 18.04 13.36
N SER A 59 -34.10 18.39 13.31
CA SER A 59 -34.97 18.49 14.49
C SER A 59 -35.09 17.20 15.28
N GLY A 60 -35.02 16.05 14.62
CA GLY A 60 -34.97 14.76 15.26
C GLY A 60 -33.66 14.51 16.06
N ALA A 61 -32.54 14.97 15.54
CA ALA A 61 -31.24 14.86 16.21
C ALA A 61 -31.19 15.72 17.50
N GLU A 62 -31.80 16.90 17.48
CA GLU A 62 -31.87 17.80 18.62
C GLU A 62 -32.64 17.22 19.83
N GLN A 63 -33.47 16.22 19.62
CA GLN A 63 -34.20 15.52 20.68
C GLN A 63 -33.40 14.38 21.33
N ILE A 64 -32.23 14.02 20.79
CA ILE A 64 -31.39 12.94 21.34
C ILE A 64 -30.68 13.48 22.59
N PRO A 65 -30.80 12.82 23.74
CA PRO A 65 -30.08 13.22 24.95
C PRO A 65 -28.55 13.26 24.73
N GLY A 66 -27.94 14.37 25.14
CA GLY A 66 -26.51 14.59 24.94
C GLY A 66 -26.14 15.18 23.57
N TYR A 67 -27.10 15.54 22.70
CA TYR A 67 -26.82 16.25 21.46
C TYR A 67 -26.14 17.60 21.73
N LEU A 68 -25.09 17.93 20.96
CA LEU A 68 -24.28 19.13 21.13
C LEU A 68 -24.34 20.07 19.94
N GLY A 69 -24.62 19.58 18.74
CA GLY A 69 -24.69 20.41 17.54
C GLY A 69 -24.50 19.61 16.23
N CYS A 70 -24.61 20.33 15.12
CA CYS A 70 -24.41 19.78 13.80
C CYS A 70 -23.55 20.70 12.92
N LEU A 71 -23.02 20.18 11.83
CA LEU A 71 -22.48 20.92 10.69
C LEU A 71 -23.29 20.57 9.45
N LEU A 72 -23.76 21.58 8.75
CA LEU A 72 -24.46 21.49 7.47
C LEU A 72 -23.55 21.95 6.33
N PRO A 73 -23.85 21.62 5.07
CA PRO A 73 -23.03 22.04 3.92
C PRO A 73 -22.76 23.55 3.87
N GLU A 74 -23.72 24.37 4.26
CA GLU A 74 -23.62 25.84 4.24
C GLU A 74 -22.73 26.42 5.35
N GLU A 75 -22.37 25.63 6.35
CA GLU A 75 -21.57 26.03 7.51
C GLU A 75 -20.09 25.67 7.37
N VAL A 76 -19.70 25.01 6.28
CA VAL A 76 -18.34 24.56 6.04
C VAL A 76 -17.74 25.21 4.78
N PRO A 77 -16.41 25.20 4.59
CA PRO A 77 -15.80 25.71 3.35
C PRO A 77 -16.39 25.08 2.09
N GLN A 78 -16.67 25.92 1.08
CA GLN A 78 -17.30 25.52 -0.19
C GLN A 78 -16.29 25.37 -1.34
N GLU A 79 -15.01 25.55 -1.07
CA GLU A 79 -13.95 25.34 -2.02
C GLU A 79 -13.71 23.85 -2.26
N TYR A 80 -13.62 23.47 -3.54
CA TYR A 80 -13.24 22.12 -3.89
C TYR A 80 -11.80 21.84 -3.47
N PHE A 81 -11.57 20.66 -2.91
CA PHE A 81 -10.24 20.17 -2.56
C PHE A 81 -9.98 18.79 -3.17
N ASN A 82 -8.72 18.33 -3.12
CA ASN A 82 -8.36 16.94 -3.36
C ASN A 82 -7.94 16.32 -2.03
N CYS A 83 -8.52 15.19 -1.66
CA CYS A 83 -8.25 14.53 -0.37
C CYS A 83 -6.93 13.77 -0.33
N SER A 84 -6.22 13.65 -1.44
CA SER A 84 -4.95 12.92 -1.56
C SER A 84 -3.94 13.75 -2.34
N GLY A 85 -2.72 13.25 -2.42
CA GLY A 85 -1.70 13.83 -3.27
C GLY A 85 -0.60 14.55 -2.53
N ASN A 86 0.60 14.16 -2.90
CA ASN A 86 1.82 14.67 -2.34
C ASN A 86 2.93 14.64 -3.40
N PRO A 87 3.62 15.71 -3.64
CA PRO A 87 3.28 17.13 -3.51
C PRO A 87 2.13 17.51 -4.46
N PRO A 88 1.67 18.78 -4.50
CA PRO A 88 0.61 19.17 -5.45
C PRO A 88 0.95 18.71 -6.86
N SER A 89 0.13 17.80 -7.38
CA SER A 89 0.31 17.23 -8.71
C SER A 89 -0.77 17.73 -9.64
N PRO A 90 -0.45 18.17 -10.87
CA PRO A 90 -1.46 18.57 -11.86
C PRO A 90 -2.35 17.38 -12.28
N LEU A 91 -2.01 16.16 -11.88
CA LEU A 91 -2.81 14.96 -12.12
C LEU A 91 -3.95 14.79 -11.11
N LEU A 92 -3.94 15.56 -10.01
CA LEU A 92 -4.91 15.44 -8.93
C LEU A 92 -5.85 16.64 -8.97
N MET A 93 -7.08 16.40 -9.40
CA MET A 93 -8.11 17.44 -9.52
C MET A 93 -8.72 17.76 -8.16
N LYS A 94 -9.14 19.02 -7.98
CA LYS A 94 -9.94 19.44 -6.82
C LYS A 94 -11.42 19.22 -7.16
N ASP A 95 -12.01 18.14 -6.65
CA ASP A 95 -13.34 17.67 -7.06
C ASP A 95 -14.23 17.24 -5.88
N GLU A 96 -13.74 17.37 -4.65
CA GLU A 96 -14.43 16.96 -3.42
C GLU A 96 -14.76 18.19 -2.54
N LEU A 97 -15.92 18.17 -1.89
CA LEU A 97 -16.34 19.16 -0.90
C LEU A 97 -16.32 18.56 0.51
N VAL A 98 -16.19 19.41 1.53
CA VAL A 98 -16.21 18.99 2.95
C VAL A 98 -17.50 18.24 3.27
N LEU A 99 -18.66 18.86 2.96
CA LEU A 99 -20.00 18.27 2.97
C LEU A 99 -20.69 18.65 1.66
N THR A 100 -21.58 17.81 1.13
CA THR A 100 -22.18 18.03 -0.18
C THR A 100 -23.70 17.91 -0.18
N ARG A 101 -24.36 18.72 -1.05
CA ARG A 101 -25.77 18.53 -1.42
C ARG A 101 -25.96 17.72 -2.71
N GLU A 102 -24.88 17.34 -3.35
CA GLU A 102 -24.88 16.52 -4.56
C GLU A 102 -24.05 15.25 -4.35
N PRO A 103 -24.55 14.28 -3.56
CA PRO A 103 -23.83 13.02 -3.36
C PRO A 103 -23.66 12.27 -4.69
N LYS A 104 -22.43 11.82 -4.93
CA LYS A 104 -21.98 11.12 -6.15
C LYS A 104 -21.50 9.72 -5.87
N VAL A 105 -21.51 9.30 -4.60
CA VAL A 105 -21.12 7.97 -4.14
C VAL A 105 -21.98 7.55 -2.95
N LEU A 106 -22.20 6.25 -2.83
CA LEU A 106 -22.76 5.68 -1.61
C LEU A 106 -21.88 6.06 -0.41
N GLY A 107 -22.50 6.60 0.65
CA GLY A 107 -21.77 7.03 1.84
C GLY A 107 -21.15 8.43 1.75
N ASP A 108 -21.47 9.22 0.73
CA ASP A 108 -21.02 10.61 0.63
C ASP A 108 -21.50 11.46 1.81
N ARG A 109 -20.70 12.43 2.23
CA ARG A 109 -20.90 13.20 3.46
C ARG A 109 -21.94 14.32 3.26
N ILE A 110 -23.09 14.20 3.92
CA ILE A 110 -24.20 15.18 3.81
C ILE A 110 -24.18 16.16 4.97
N ALA A 111 -23.99 15.68 6.19
CA ALA A 111 -23.91 16.49 7.41
C ALA A 111 -23.05 15.78 8.44
N CYS A 112 -22.73 16.46 9.54
CA CYS A 112 -22.07 15.88 10.69
C CYS A 112 -22.82 16.32 11.93
N VAL A 113 -23.05 15.41 12.88
CA VAL A 113 -23.64 15.70 14.18
C VAL A 113 -22.69 15.34 15.29
N ALA A 114 -22.82 15.99 16.46
CA ALA A 114 -22.00 15.71 17.61
C ALA A 114 -22.83 15.56 18.88
N ALA A 115 -22.37 14.70 19.78
CA ALA A 115 -23.01 14.45 21.07
C ALA A 115 -21.95 14.13 22.16
N GLU A 116 -22.41 14.01 23.42
CA GLU A 116 -21.55 13.70 24.58
C GLU A 116 -21.00 12.27 24.57
N THR A 117 -21.68 11.33 23.89
CA THR A 117 -21.23 9.94 23.75
C THR A 117 -21.30 9.50 22.29
N GLU A 118 -20.56 8.44 21.96
CA GLU A 118 -20.56 7.88 20.61
C GLU A 118 -21.95 7.34 20.21
N GLU A 119 -22.62 6.66 21.14
CA GLU A 119 -23.96 6.11 20.92
C GLU A 119 -24.98 7.23 20.65
N ALA A 120 -24.89 8.33 21.42
CA ALA A 120 -25.76 9.49 21.22
C ALA A 120 -25.46 10.20 19.87
N ALA A 121 -24.20 10.32 19.46
CA ALA A 121 -23.83 10.89 18.17
C ALA A 121 -24.37 10.05 17.01
N ARG A 122 -24.26 8.72 17.07
CA ARG A 122 -24.83 7.81 16.06
C ARG A 122 -26.35 7.87 16.02
N ALA A 123 -27.00 7.82 17.18
CA ALA A 123 -28.46 7.98 17.26
C ALA A 123 -28.93 9.33 16.72
N ALA A 124 -28.19 10.40 16.97
CA ALA A 124 -28.48 11.73 16.40
C ALA A 124 -28.30 11.74 14.89
N ALA A 125 -27.26 11.09 14.34
CA ALA A 125 -27.06 10.98 12.90
C ALA A 125 -28.21 10.23 12.22
N ASP A 126 -28.67 9.12 12.81
CA ASP A 126 -29.80 8.32 12.33
C ASP A 126 -31.15 9.08 12.40
N ALA A 127 -31.27 10.03 13.33
CA ALA A 127 -32.48 10.85 13.50
C ALA A 127 -32.57 12.04 12.54
N VAL A 128 -31.49 12.40 11.84
CA VAL A 128 -31.50 13.42 10.78
C VAL A 128 -32.28 12.90 9.58
N ARG A 129 -33.26 13.68 9.12
CA ARG A 129 -34.04 13.37 7.94
C ARG A 129 -33.52 14.15 6.75
N VAL A 130 -33.24 13.44 5.65
CA VAL A 130 -32.76 14.03 4.40
C VAL A 130 -33.72 13.68 3.26
N GLU A 131 -34.18 14.70 2.53
CA GLU A 131 -34.99 14.52 1.34
C GLU A 131 -34.10 14.49 0.09
N TYR A 132 -34.22 13.42 -0.69
CA TYR A 132 -33.41 13.20 -1.88
C TYR A 132 -34.22 13.20 -3.17
N GLU A 133 -33.71 13.82 -4.21
CA GLU A 133 -34.03 13.53 -5.59
C GLU A 133 -33.01 12.50 -6.11
N VAL A 134 -33.43 11.24 -6.22
CA VAL A 134 -32.54 10.13 -6.60
C VAL A 134 -32.33 10.11 -8.11
N LEU A 135 -31.06 10.11 -8.55
CA LEU A 135 -30.65 10.07 -9.94
C LEU A 135 -30.19 8.66 -10.35
N THR A 136 -30.09 8.42 -11.64
CA THR A 136 -29.54 7.15 -12.15
C THR A 136 -28.00 7.18 -12.08
N PRO A 137 -27.36 6.24 -11.34
CA PRO A 137 -25.92 6.22 -11.22
C PRO A 137 -25.26 5.52 -12.40
N TYR A 138 -24.02 5.87 -12.70
CA TYR A 138 -23.09 5.18 -13.58
C TYR A 138 -22.10 4.36 -12.74
N LEU A 139 -22.36 3.05 -12.57
CA LEU A 139 -21.59 2.20 -11.66
C LEU A 139 -20.36 1.55 -12.29
N ASP A 140 -20.23 1.61 -13.60
CA ASP A 140 -19.11 1.04 -14.35
C ASP A 140 -18.61 2.00 -15.44
N VAL A 141 -17.41 1.71 -15.94
CA VAL A 141 -16.73 2.52 -16.96
C VAL A 141 -17.57 2.67 -18.24
N ASN A 142 -18.21 1.60 -18.69
CA ASN A 142 -18.95 1.60 -19.96
C ASN A 142 -20.23 2.46 -19.85
N SER A 143 -20.91 2.41 -18.70
CA SER A 143 -22.09 3.25 -18.44
C SER A 143 -21.73 4.72 -18.36
N ALA A 144 -20.57 5.08 -17.80
CA ALA A 144 -20.09 6.46 -17.66
C ALA A 144 -19.57 7.05 -18.99
N LEU A 145 -19.04 6.22 -19.88
CA LEU A 145 -18.49 6.64 -21.19
C LEU A 145 -19.48 6.51 -22.34
N ARG A 146 -20.71 6.06 -22.08
CA ARG A 146 -21.73 5.93 -23.15
C ARG A 146 -22.10 7.28 -23.74
N GLU A 147 -22.46 7.32 -25.00
CA GLU A 147 -22.97 8.53 -25.65
C GLU A 147 -24.19 9.09 -24.88
N GLY A 148 -24.17 10.39 -24.61
CA GLY A 148 -25.20 11.08 -23.85
C GLY A 148 -25.17 10.88 -22.33
N ALA A 149 -24.11 10.28 -21.77
CA ALA A 149 -23.93 10.25 -20.34
C ALA A 149 -23.68 11.68 -19.80
N GLU A 150 -24.38 12.03 -18.73
CA GLU A 150 -24.16 13.33 -18.07
C GLU A 150 -22.81 13.36 -17.35
N PRO A 151 -22.04 14.47 -17.43
CA PRO A 151 -20.81 14.61 -16.69
C PRO A 151 -21.04 14.57 -15.17
N LEU A 152 -20.22 13.78 -14.46
CA LEU A 152 -20.24 13.73 -12.99
C LEU A 152 -19.50 14.92 -12.36
N GLN A 153 -18.46 15.41 -13.05
CA GLN A 153 -17.67 16.58 -12.69
C GLN A 153 -17.58 17.52 -13.89
N PRO A 154 -18.69 18.25 -14.25
CA PRO A 154 -18.79 18.98 -15.51
C PRO A 154 -17.76 20.11 -15.66
N HIS A 155 -17.27 20.64 -14.52
CA HIS A 155 -16.26 21.71 -14.50
C HIS A 155 -14.82 21.18 -14.74
N ILE A 156 -14.60 19.85 -14.69
CA ILE A 156 -13.28 19.21 -14.83
C ILE A 156 -13.27 18.28 -16.02
N ALA A 157 -14.26 17.38 -16.14
CA ALA A 157 -14.29 16.30 -17.11
C ALA A 157 -15.67 16.18 -17.78
N PRO A 158 -15.92 16.92 -18.86
CA PRO A 158 -17.23 16.92 -19.53
C PRO A 158 -17.57 15.59 -20.22
N ASP A 159 -16.61 14.68 -20.37
CA ASP A 159 -16.73 13.34 -20.96
C ASP A 159 -16.55 12.21 -19.93
N ASN A 160 -16.55 12.53 -18.64
CA ASN A 160 -16.24 11.62 -17.53
C ASN A 160 -14.83 10.99 -17.56
N ILE A 161 -13.92 11.46 -18.41
CA ILE A 161 -12.52 11.02 -18.41
C ILE A 161 -11.69 11.95 -17.53
N ILE A 162 -11.22 11.45 -16.39
CA ILE A 162 -10.32 12.18 -15.49
C ILE A 162 -9.01 12.46 -16.20
N GLN A 163 -8.43 11.40 -16.81
CA GLN A 163 -7.18 11.49 -17.54
C GLN A 163 -7.04 10.36 -18.55
N ARG A 164 -6.43 10.69 -19.70
CA ARG A 164 -5.88 9.74 -20.66
C ARG A 164 -4.35 9.72 -20.56
N ARG A 165 -3.78 8.53 -20.44
CA ARG A 165 -2.33 8.32 -20.40
C ARG A 165 -1.89 7.41 -21.52
N GLU A 166 -1.06 7.92 -22.39
CA GLU A 166 -0.44 7.16 -23.48
C GLU A 166 1.06 7.03 -23.23
N VAL A 167 1.59 5.85 -23.41
CA VAL A 167 3.03 5.55 -23.32
C VAL A 167 3.36 4.56 -24.43
N SER A 168 4.37 4.83 -25.23
CA SER A 168 4.74 3.95 -26.34
C SER A 168 6.25 3.90 -26.59
N GLN A 169 6.69 2.76 -27.10
CA GLN A 169 8.05 2.48 -27.53
C GLN A 169 7.99 1.59 -28.77
N GLY A 170 8.79 1.86 -29.80
CA GLY A 170 8.85 1.07 -31.02
C GLY A 170 7.73 1.36 -32.01
N ASP A 171 7.41 0.37 -32.84
CA ASP A 171 6.41 0.43 -33.91
C ASP A 171 5.43 -0.73 -33.79
N ARG A 172 4.11 -0.44 -33.76
CA ARG A 172 3.06 -1.46 -33.55
C ARG A 172 2.97 -2.43 -34.73
N ALA A 173 3.00 -1.93 -35.96
CA ALA A 173 2.90 -2.76 -37.16
C ALA A 173 4.14 -3.66 -37.31
N ALA A 174 5.34 -3.13 -37.04
CA ALA A 174 6.55 -3.91 -37.04
C ALA A 174 6.53 -5.00 -35.93
N GLY A 175 5.99 -4.68 -34.74
CA GLY A 175 5.80 -5.62 -33.65
C GLY A 175 4.86 -6.77 -34.03
N GLU A 176 3.72 -6.46 -34.65
CA GLU A 176 2.76 -7.44 -35.18
C GLU A 176 3.41 -8.33 -36.26
N ALA A 177 4.08 -7.73 -37.24
CA ALA A 177 4.73 -8.45 -38.33
C ALA A 177 5.87 -9.37 -37.85
N ALA A 178 6.57 -9.01 -36.77
CA ALA A 178 7.63 -9.81 -36.17
C ALA A 178 7.09 -10.91 -35.21
N SER A 179 5.78 -10.91 -34.94
CA SER A 179 5.15 -11.88 -34.03
C SER A 179 4.58 -13.07 -34.81
N GLU A 180 5.18 -14.24 -34.67
CA GLU A 180 4.66 -15.47 -35.28
C GLU A 180 3.48 -16.06 -34.48
N ILE A 181 3.39 -15.73 -33.18
CA ILE A 181 2.30 -16.11 -32.28
C ILE A 181 1.83 -14.85 -31.56
N ILE A 182 0.53 -14.58 -31.62
CA ILE A 182 -0.14 -13.53 -30.83
C ILE A 182 -1.18 -14.19 -29.95
N VAL A 183 -1.21 -13.78 -28.68
CA VAL A 183 -2.25 -14.10 -27.72
C VAL A 183 -2.90 -12.79 -27.26
N GLU A 184 -4.22 -12.79 -27.17
CA GLU A 184 -4.99 -11.61 -26.77
C GLU A 184 -6.22 -12.01 -25.99
N ASP A 185 -6.66 -11.16 -25.07
CA ASP A 185 -7.93 -11.30 -24.36
C ASP A 185 -8.32 -9.99 -23.65
N HIS A 186 -9.57 -9.96 -23.23
CA HIS A 186 -10.13 -8.93 -22.35
C HIS A 186 -10.18 -9.48 -20.92
N PHE A 187 -9.66 -8.71 -19.95
CA PHE A 187 -9.62 -9.07 -18.54
C PHE A 187 -10.38 -8.06 -17.70
N SER A 188 -11.17 -8.55 -16.74
CA SER A 188 -11.85 -7.69 -15.78
C SER A 188 -11.54 -8.08 -14.34
N THR A 189 -11.43 -7.09 -13.48
CA THR A 189 -11.22 -7.29 -12.05
C THR A 189 -12.15 -6.39 -11.24
N PRO A 190 -12.74 -6.89 -10.13
CA PRO A 190 -13.66 -6.13 -9.33
C PRO A 190 -12.96 -5.10 -8.45
N PRO A 191 -13.66 -4.06 -7.98
CA PRO A 191 -13.21 -3.26 -6.86
C PRO A 191 -13.16 -4.10 -5.58
N MET A 192 -12.14 -3.82 -4.75
CA MET A 192 -11.83 -4.59 -3.54
C MET A 192 -11.53 -3.65 -2.37
N GLN A 193 -12.02 -3.99 -1.18
CA GLN A 193 -11.81 -3.21 0.05
C GLN A 193 -10.53 -3.66 0.77
N HIS A 194 -9.87 -2.73 1.44
CA HIS A 194 -8.66 -2.96 2.23
C HIS A 194 -8.91 -3.87 3.43
N ALA A 195 -10.13 -3.82 3.99
CA ALA A 195 -10.59 -4.60 5.14
C ALA A 195 -9.63 -4.52 6.34
N THR A 196 -9.13 -3.31 6.64
CA THR A 196 -8.29 -3.08 7.82
C THR A 196 -9.03 -3.44 9.09
N ILE A 197 -8.33 -4.03 10.08
CA ILE A 197 -8.95 -4.40 11.36
C ILE A 197 -9.36 -3.14 12.12
N GLU A 198 -8.44 -2.16 12.25
CA GLU A 198 -8.76 -0.84 12.79
C GLU A 198 -9.60 -0.05 11.78
N LEU A 199 -10.66 0.57 12.28
CA LEU A 199 -11.52 1.44 11.49
C LEU A 199 -10.87 2.81 11.28
N THR A 200 -11.35 3.56 10.29
CA THR A 200 -10.96 4.96 10.10
C THR A 200 -11.42 5.77 11.30
N SER A 201 -10.48 6.43 11.99
CA SER A 201 -10.79 7.26 13.13
C SER A 201 -9.84 8.46 13.24
N CYS A 202 -10.32 9.54 13.86
CA CYS A 202 -9.51 10.69 14.22
C CYS A 202 -10.03 11.33 15.50
N LEU A 203 -9.12 11.88 16.29
CA LEU A 203 -9.39 12.74 17.44
C LEU A 203 -8.77 14.10 17.17
N CYS A 204 -9.58 15.12 17.01
CA CYS A 204 -9.20 16.48 16.68
C CYS A 204 -9.45 17.44 17.85
N ASP A 205 -8.45 18.22 18.23
CA ASP A 205 -8.60 19.37 19.12
C ASP A 205 -8.25 20.65 18.35
N PHE A 206 -9.27 21.42 18.07
CA PHE A 206 -9.23 22.75 17.45
C PHE A 206 -10.15 23.71 18.24
N SER A 207 -10.23 23.48 19.54
CA SER A 207 -11.17 24.15 20.45
C SER A 207 -10.93 25.67 20.57
N ASP A 208 -9.67 26.12 20.44
CA ASP A 208 -9.34 27.56 20.44
C ASP A 208 -9.50 28.21 19.06
N GLY A 209 -9.77 27.45 18.00
CA GLY A 209 -9.90 27.94 16.62
C GLY A 209 -8.61 28.43 15.96
N VAL A 210 -7.45 28.23 16.61
CA VAL A 210 -6.12 28.68 16.17
C VAL A 210 -5.16 27.51 16.04
N HIS A 211 -5.04 26.67 17.08
CA HIS A 211 -4.08 25.57 17.14
C HIS A 211 -4.78 24.22 16.99
N LEU A 212 -4.51 23.53 15.89
CA LEU A 212 -5.07 22.23 15.59
C LEU A 212 -4.13 21.11 16.04
N THR A 213 -4.63 20.17 16.83
CA THR A 213 -3.96 18.89 17.09
C THR A 213 -4.83 17.75 16.61
N VAL A 214 -4.27 16.85 15.78
CA VAL A 214 -4.96 15.69 15.24
C VAL A 214 -4.18 14.42 15.56
N TYR A 215 -4.88 13.45 16.12
CA TYR A 215 -4.47 12.07 16.18
C TYR A 215 -5.32 11.27 15.19
N SER A 216 -4.70 10.56 14.26
CA SER A 216 -5.44 9.84 13.22
C SER A 216 -4.75 8.54 12.79
N THR A 217 -5.56 7.62 12.25
CA THR A 217 -5.08 6.44 11.54
C THR A 217 -4.48 6.87 10.20
N SER A 218 -3.18 7.20 10.15
CA SER A 218 -2.53 7.85 9.00
C SER A 218 -1.32 7.11 8.47
N GLN A 219 -1.17 7.07 7.15
CA GLN A 219 0.06 6.71 6.44
C GLN A 219 0.92 7.95 6.10
N THR A 220 0.33 9.16 6.13
CA THR A 220 0.89 10.37 5.52
C THR A 220 0.63 11.63 6.35
N VAL A 221 1.06 11.61 7.62
CA VAL A 221 0.76 12.70 8.59
C VAL A 221 1.12 14.10 8.10
N PHE A 222 2.23 14.27 7.36
CA PHE A 222 2.63 15.58 6.81
C PHE A 222 1.74 16.04 5.67
N GLN A 223 1.29 15.11 4.82
CA GLN A 223 0.34 15.40 3.75
C GLN A 223 -1.04 15.75 4.33
N GLU A 224 -1.54 14.97 5.29
CA GLU A 224 -2.82 15.24 5.93
C GLU A 224 -2.81 16.59 6.65
N ARG A 225 -1.70 16.93 7.35
CA ARG A 225 -1.50 18.25 7.96
C ARG A 225 -1.66 19.37 6.94
N ARG A 226 -0.94 19.28 5.82
CA ARG A 226 -0.97 20.28 4.76
C ARG A 226 -2.36 20.45 4.17
N LEU A 227 -3.01 19.34 3.78
CA LEU A 227 -4.34 19.37 3.18
C LEU A 227 -5.40 19.91 4.15
N THR A 228 -5.36 19.48 5.41
CA THR A 228 -6.29 19.97 6.44
C THR A 228 -6.07 21.46 6.72
N ALA A 229 -4.82 21.91 6.82
CA ALA A 229 -4.52 23.32 7.00
C ALA A 229 -5.01 24.17 5.81
N GLU A 230 -4.85 23.69 4.56
CA GLU A 230 -5.39 24.35 3.36
C GLU A 230 -6.92 24.49 3.43
N ILE A 231 -7.63 23.40 3.74
CA ILE A 231 -9.12 23.39 3.85
C ILE A 231 -9.60 24.35 4.95
N LEU A 232 -8.91 24.39 6.09
CA LEU A 232 -9.30 25.22 7.24
C LEU A 232 -8.81 26.67 7.13
N GLY A 233 -7.96 27.01 6.15
CA GLY A 233 -7.38 28.33 5.98
C GLY A 233 -6.41 28.73 7.10
N ILE A 234 -5.70 27.77 7.71
CA ILE A 234 -4.70 27.99 8.77
C ILE A 234 -3.29 27.68 8.27
N LYS A 235 -2.26 28.13 9.02
CA LYS A 235 -0.88 27.78 8.70
C LYS A 235 -0.57 26.35 9.10
N GLU A 236 0.28 25.67 8.32
CA GLU A 236 0.77 24.33 8.69
C GLU A 236 1.50 24.30 10.05
N SER A 237 2.14 25.43 10.44
CA SER A 237 2.81 25.57 11.75
C SER A 237 1.84 25.49 12.93
N ASP A 238 0.58 25.86 12.71
CA ASP A 238 -0.45 25.87 13.73
C ASP A 238 -1.19 24.54 13.83
N ALA A 239 -0.82 23.58 12.96
CA ALA A 239 -1.37 22.23 12.92
C ALA A 239 -0.32 21.18 13.31
N ARG A 240 -0.66 20.32 14.26
CA ARG A 240 0.09 19.11 14.62
C ARG A 240 -0.71 17.87 14.26
N PHE A 241 -0.09 16.97 13.50
CA PHE A 241 -0.61 15.65 13.21
C PHE A 241 0.32 14.60 13.81
N SER A 242 -0.25 13.65 14.52
CA SER A 242 0.48 12.55 15.14
C SER A 242 -0.31 11.26 14.95
N LYS A 243 0.39 10.16 14.65
CA LYS A 243 -0.23 8.86 14.56
C LYS A 243 0.00 8.05 15.84
N PRO A 244 -1.04 7.52 16.47
CA PRO A 244 -0.95 6.43 17.44
C PRO A 244 -0.52 5.11 16.78
N MET A 245 -0.71 3.96 17.43
CA MET A 245 -0.61 2.68 16.72
C MET A 245 -1.65 2.63 15.59
N VAL A 246 -1.30 1.96 14.49
CA VAL A 246 -2.20 1.81 13.34
C VAL A 246 -2.44 0.32 13.05
N GLY A 247 -3.71 -0.06 13.03
CA GLY A 247 -4.19 -1.42 12.83
C GLY A 247 -4.42 -1.81 11.38
N GLY A 248 -3.47 -1.45 10.50
CA GLY A 248 -3.49 -1.72 9.07
C GLY A 248 -3.80 -0.49 8.22
N GLY A 249 -3.19 -0.43 7.04
CA GLY A 249 -3.40 0.67 6.10
C GLY A 249 -3.63 0.17 4.68
N PHE A 250 -2.69 -0.57 4.13
CA PHE A 250 -2.70 -1.15 2.77
C PHE A 250 -2.97 -0.16 1.64
N GLY A 251 -2.91 1.15 1.95
CA GLY A 251 -3.25 2.25 1.05
C GLY A 251 -4.48 3.06 1.47
N ALA A 252 -5.40 2.51 2.26
CA ALA A 252 -6.62 3.19 2.71
C ALA A 252 -6.34 4.49 3.50
N ARG A 253 -5.20 4.58 4.15
CA ARG A 253 -4.85 5.67 5.07
C ARG A 253 -3.90 6.71 4.42
N GLN A 254 -3.96 6.87 3.09
CA GLN A 254 -3.16 7.84 2.34
C GLN A 254 -3.95 9.10 1.95
N GLN A 255 -5.15 9.25 2.43
CA GLN A 255 -6.02 10.37 2.08
C GLN A 255 -6.77 10.89 3.31
N LEU A 256 -7.26 12.13 3.22
CA LEU A 256 -8.17 12.67 4.21
C LEU A 256 -9.50 11.92 4.17
N HIS A 257 -9.98 11.50 5.34
CA HIS A 257 -11.32 10.91 5.49
C HIS A 257 -12.29 11.85 6.19
N ALA A 258 -12.03 12.14 7.47
CA ALA A 258 -12.92 12.93 8.30
C ALA A 258 -12.20 13.95 9.18
N GLN A 259 -10.87 14.04 9.11
CA GLN A 259 -10.04 14.89 9.98
C GLN A 259 -10.46 16.36 9.89
N HIS A 260 -10.70 16.87 8.69
CA HIS A 260 -11.15 18.24 8.44
C HIS A 260 -12.58 18.50 8.96
N VAL A 261 -13.49 17.51 8.88
CA VAL A 261 -14.85 17.61 9.42
C VAL A 261 -14.83 17.63 10.95
N ALA A 262 -14.05 16.70 11.57
CA ALA A 262 -13.89 16.65 13.02
C ALA A 262 -13.24 17.92 13.57
N ALA A 263 -12.26 18.51 12.85
CA ALA A 263 -11.64 19.78 13.23
C ALA A 263 -12.64 20.95 13.18
N LEU A 264 -13.47 21.04 12.13
CA LEU A 264 -14.53 22.06 12.03
C LEU A 264 -15.57 21.91 13.16
N MET A 265 -15.94 20.67 13.48
CA MET A 265 -16.87 20.41 14.60
C MET A 265 -16.22 20.77 15.94
N SER A 266 -14.94 20.45 16.15
CA SER A 266 -14.18 20.83 17.35
C SER A 266 -14.15 22.36 17.54
N LYS A 267 -13.89 23.11 16.46
CA LYS A 267 -13.93 24.56 16.46
C LYS A 267 -15.31 25.09 16.83
N LYS A 268 -16.39 24.54 16.26
CA LYS A 268 -17.77 24.94 16.52
C LYS A 268 -18.17 24.71 17.98
N LEU A 269 -17.74 23.58 18.56
CA LEU A 269 -18.13 23.21 19.93
C LEU A 269 -17.18 23.77 21.01
N GLY A 270 -15.99 24.25 20.66
CA GLY A 270 -14.95 24.68 21.59
C GLY A 270 -14.42 23.57 22.47
N ARG A 271 -14.37 22.31 21.98
CA ARG A 271 -13.88 21.11 22.68
C ARG A 271 -13.31 20.08 21.69
N PRO A 272 -12.46 19.13 22.17
CA PRO A 272 -11.97 18.05 21.31
C PRO A 272 -13.11 17.18 20.78
N VAL A 273 -12.96 16.66 19.55
CA VAL A 273 -13.96 15.81 18.89
C VAL A 273 -13.31 14.53 18.36
N ASN A 274 -13.83 13.37 18.77
CA ASN A 274 -13.57 12.09 18.16
C ASN A 274 -14.60 11.81 17.05
N LEU A 275 -14.12 11.34 15.89
CA LEU A 275 -14.96 10.88 14.79
C LEU A 275 -14.40 9.55 14.29
N SER A 276 -15.15 8.48 14.52
CA SER A 276 -14.80 7.11 14.12
C SER A 276 -15.86 6.53 13.20
N TYR A 277 -15.42 5.86 12.12
CA TYR A 277 -16.31 5.20 11.18
C TYR A 277 -16.83 3.88 11.77
N THR A 278 -18.01 3.46 11.35
CA THR A 278 -18.48 2.08 11.50
C THR A 278 -17.79 1.19 10.47
N ARG A 279 -17.91 -0.15 10.63
CA ARG A 279 -17.40 -1.08 9.63
C ARG A 279 -18.07 -0.89 8.26
N GLU A 280 -19.36 -0.61 8.23
CA GLU A 280 -20.09 -0.32 7.01
C GLU A 280 -19.55 0.95 6.32
N GLU A 281 -19.36 2.03 7.08
CA GLU A 281 -18.78 3.28 6.55
C GLU A 281 -17.36 3.10 6.04
N ASP A 282 -16.55 2.29 6.70
CA ASP A 282 -15.17 1.98 6.28
C ASP A 282 -15.17 1.18 4.97
N LEU A 283 -16.10 0.22 4.82
CA LEU A 283 -16.21 -0.63 3.63
C LEU A 283 -16.54 0.14 2.34
N TYR A 284 -17.24 1.27 2.41
CA TYR A 284 -17.52 2.09 1.22
C TYR A 284 -16.77 3.42 1.18
N SER A 285 -15.77 3.61 2.04
CA SER A 285 -15.01 4.86 2.06
C SER A 285 -14.02 4.98 0.89
N VAL A 286 -13.24 3.95 0.62
CA VAL A 286 -12.23 3.88 -0.45
C VAL A 286 -11.93 2.43 -0.80
N ALA A 287 -11.63 2.14 -2.08
CA ALA A 287 -11.41 0.77 -2.55
C ALA A 287 -10.26 0.67 -3.55
N ARG A 288 -9.74 -0.53 -3.79
CA ARG A 288 -9.01 -0.84 -5.03
C ARG A 288 -9.94 -0.63 -6.21
N HIS A 289 -9.46 0.02 -7.23
CA HIS A 289 -10.20 0.24 -8.46
C HIS A 289 -10.63 -1.09 -9.11
N GLY A 290 -11.87 -1.18 -9.59
CA GLY A 290 -12.24 -2.13 -10.63
C GLY A 290 -11.53 -1.76 -11.94
N SER A 291 -11.16 -2.75 -12.75
CA SER A 291 -10.44 -2.53 -13.99
C SER A 291 -10.94 -3.38 -15.14
N GLU A 292 -10.86 -2.80 -16.36
CA GLU A 292 -11.04 -3.47 -17.65
C GLU A 292 -9.74 -3.35 -18.43
N VAL A 293 -9.19 -4.46 -18.91
CA VAL A 293 -7.89 -4.52 -19.57
C VAL A 293 -7.98 -5.31 -20.86
N ASP A 294 -7.79 -4.65 -22.00
CA ASP A 294 -7.57 -5.32 -23.27
C ASP A 294 -6.06 -5.49 -23.44
N LEU A 295 -5.60 -6.71 -23.65
CA LEU A 295 -4.18 -7.03 -23.71
C LEU A 295 -3.84 -7.94 -24.87
N ARG A 296 -2.76 -7.60 -25.61
CA ARG A 296 -2.19 -8.38 -26.70
C ARG A 296 -0.69 -8.58 -26.47
N ILE A 297 -0.22 -9.82 -26.56
CA ILE A 297 1.20 -10.16 -26.46
C ILE A 297 1.59 -10.96 -27.69
N GLY A 298 2.62 -10.49 -28.39
CA GLY A 298 3.19 -11.16 -29.56
C GLY A 298 4.62 -11.65 -29.32
N ALA A 299 4.95 -12.83 -29.84
CA ALA A 299 6.28 -13.41 -29.75
C ALA A 299 6.70 -14.12 -31.04
N SER A 300 8.01 -14.20 -31.28
CA SER A 300 8.60 -15.11 -32.27
C SER A 300 8.65 -16.56 -31.73
N ARG A 301 8.85 -17.54 -32.63
CA ARG A 301 8.84 -18.98 -32.25
C ARG A 301 9.90 -19.36 -31.20
N ASP A 302 10.99 -18.62 -31.11
CA ASP A 302 12.02 -18.78 -30.10
C ASP A 302 11.60 -18.26 -28.70
N GLY A 303 10.36 -17.77 -28.56
CA GLY A 303 9.79 -17.26 -27.32
C GLY A 303 10.12 -15.81 -27.00
N ARG A 304 10.86 -15.07 -27.81
CA ARG A 304 11.16 -13.65 -27.58
C ARG A 304 9.96 -12.79 -27.85
N LEU A 305 9.58 -11.95 -26.90
CA LEU A 305 8.49 -10.99 -27.05
C LEU A 305 8.83 -9.97 -28.14
N ARG A 306 7.85 -9.66 -28.98
CA ARG A 306 7.94 -8.71 -30.09
C ARG A 306 6.95 -7.56 -29.93
N LEU A 307 5.80 -7.81 -29.31
CA LEU A 307 4.72 -6.86 -29.11
C LEU A 307 4.13 -7.00 -27.72
N PHE A 308 3.84 -5.87 -27.09
CA PHE A 308 3.00 -5.78 -25.92
C PHE A 308 2.10 -4.55 -26.06
N ASP A 309 0.81 -4.76 -26.22
CA ASP A 309 -0.19 -3.72 -26.48
C ASP A 309 -1.32 -3.81 -25.45
N THR A 310 -1.63 -2.69 -24.80
CA THR A 310 -2.55 -2.66 -23.64
C THR A 310 -3.46 -1.44 -23.71
N THR A 311 -4.77 -1.67 -23.56
CA THR A 311 -5.72 -0.64 -23.15
C THR A 311 -6.21 -0.94 -21.74
N TYR A 312 -6.01 0.01 -20.82
CA TYR A 312 -6.26 -0.14 -19.39
C TYR A 312 -7.24 0.91 -18.90
N ARG A 313 -8.43 0.50 -18.46
CA ARG A 313 -9.48 1.39 -17.98
C ARG A 313 -9.72 1.16 -16.50
N LEU A 314 -9.61 2.21 -15.69
CA LEU A 314 -9.88 2.17 -14.26
C LEU A 314 -11.18 2.89 -13.91
N ASN A 315 -12.00 2.21 -13.12
CA ASN A 315 -13.16 2.78 -12.46
C ASN A 315 -12.68 3.64 -11.28
N GLY A 316 -12.69 4.97 -11.43
CA GLY A 316 -12.17 5.93 -10.44
C GLY A 316 -13.11 6.23 -9.29
N GLY A 317 -14.41 5.95 -9.44
CA GLY A 317 -15.42 6.54 -8.57
C GLY A 317 -15.62 8.04 -8.89
N PRO A 318 -16.30 8.81 -8.03
CA PRO A 318 -16.66 10.19 -8.35
C PRO A 318 -15.56 11.21 -8.05
N TYR A 319 -14.49 10.82 -7.36
CA TYR A 319 -13.41 11.70 -6.91
C TYR A 319 -12.06 11.19 -7.43
N THR A 320 -11.21 12.10 -7.88
CA THR A 320 -9.93 11.78 -8.55
C THR A 320 -8.99 10.97 -7.67
N THR A 321 -8.87 11.31 -6.39
CA THR A 321 -7.98 10.68 -5.41
C THR A 321 -6.63 10.24 -6.02
N HIS A 322 -6.41 8.94 -6.19
CA HIS A 322 -5.18 8.34 -6.73
C HIS A 322 -5.31 7.81 -8.17
N THR A 323 -6.49 7.84 -8.80
CA THR A 323 -6.76 7.11 -10.04
C THR A 323 -5.76 7.42 -11.18
N PRO A 324 -5.45 8.68 -11.53
CA PRO A 324 -4.49 8.98 -12.58
C PRO A 324 -3.06 8.50 -12.27
N THR A 325 -2.66 8.58 -11.01
CA THR A 325 -1.32 8.16 -10.59
C THR A 325 -1.19 6.62 -10.55
N VAL A 326 -2.29 5.91 -10.25
CA VAL A 326 -2.37 4.44 -10.34
C VAL A 326 -2.19 3.97 -11.78
N VAL A 327 -2.88 4.61 -12.75
CA VAL A 327 -2.71 4.33 -14.18
C VAL A 327 -1.28 4.62 -14.64
N ALA A 328 -0.71 5.76 -14.24
CA ALA A 328 0.67 6.11 -14.58
C ALA A 328 1.71 5.15 -13.97
N ALA A 329 1.45 4.61 -12.79
CA ALA A 329 2.30 3.61 -12.17
C ALA A 329 2.22 2.26 -12.89
N ALA A 330 1.03 1.81 -13.26
CA ALA A 330 0.82 0.56 -14.00
C ALA A 330 1.57 0.53 -15.33
N ALA A 331 1.58 1.65 -16.06
CA ALA A 331 2.28 1.78 -17.35
C ALA A 331 3.80 1.50 -17.29
N ARG A 332 4.41 1.54 -16.11
CA ARG A 332 5.87 1.40 -15.90
C ARG A 332 6.26 0.10 -15.19
N LYS A 333 5.35 -0.85 -15.06
CA LYS A 333 5.57 -2.10 -14.27
C LYS A 333 5.72 -3.35 -15.14
N LEU A 334 5.99 -3.20 -16.46
CA LEU A 334 6.29 -4.33 -17.32
C LEU A 334 7.73 -4.78 -17.12
N GLN A 335 7.92 -5.93 -16.48
CA GLN A 335 9.24 -6.49 -16.16
C GLN A 335 9.90 -7.24 -17.33
N TYR A 336 9.20 -7.38 -18.46
CA TYR A 336 9.69 -8.10 -19.61
C TYR A 336 10.31 -7.17 -20.66
N ARG A 337 11.37 -7.61 -21.31
CA ARG A 337 11.93 -6.95 -22.47
C ARG A 337 11.00 -7.12 -23.67
N VAL A 338 10.60 -6.02 -24.25
CA VAL A 338 9.80 -6.01 -25.46
C VAL A 338 10.18 -4.79 -26.30
N PRO A 339 10.51 -4.95 -27.60
CA PRO A 339 10.90 -3.82 -28.45
C PRO A 339 9.75 -2.89 -28.79
N ASN A 340 8.51 -3.43 -28.86
CA ASN A 340 7.33 -2.67 -29.25
C ASN A 340 6.29 -2.75 -28.12
N TYR A 341 6.21 -1.68 -27.33
CA TYR A 341 5.35 -1.54 -26.15
C TYR A 341 4.38 -0.37 -26.36
N PHE A 342 3.09 -0.64 -26.17
CA PHE A 342 2.02 0.37 -26.24
C PHE A 342 1.10 0.23 -25.05
N PHE A 343 0.83 1.32 -24.40
CA PHE A 343 -0.05 1.39 -23.24
C PHE A 343 -0.96 2.62 -23.36
N GLU A 344 -2.25 2.41 -23.43
CA GLU A 344 -3.28 3.43 -23.29
C GLU A 344 -4.03 3.19 -21.98
N GLY A 345 -4.00 4.17 -21.08
CA GLY A 345 -4.67 4.11 -19.79
C GLY A 345 -5.72 5.20 -19.65
N LEU A 346 -6.92 4.84 -19.20
CA LEU A 346 -8.02 5.73 -18.92
C LEU A 346 -8.38 5.70 -17.43
N SER A 347 -8.45 6.88 -16.84
CA SER A 347 -9.04 7.11 -15.52
C SER A 347 -10.44 7.66 -15.72
N VAL A 348 -11.48 7.01 -15.20
CA VAL A 348 -12.88 7.34 -15.52
C VAL A 348 -13.67 7.64 -14.25
N TYR A 349 -14.39 8.77 -14.25
CA TYR A 349 -15.38 9.06 -13.22
C TYR A 349 -16.60 8.15 -13.32
N THR A 350 -17.04 7.64 -12.19
CA THR A 350 -18.28 6.86 -12.04
C THR A 350 -18.96 7.18 -10.71
N ASP A 351 -20.17 6.70 -10.49
CA ASP A 351 -20.85 6.79 -9.18
C ASP A 351 -20.59 5.54 -8.30
N HIS A 352 -19.55 4.76 -8.61
CA HIS A 352 -19.12 3.64 -7.79
C HIS A 352 -18.29 4.13 -6.60
N ILE A 353 -17.97 3.24 -5.65
CA ILE A 353 -17.10 3.55 -4.52
C ILE A 353 -15.78 4.14 -5.02
N THR A 354 -15.32 5.19 -4.36
CA THR A 354 -14.12 5.93 -4.73
C THR A 354 -12.90 5.02 -4.81
N GLY A 355 -12.23 5.03 -5.95
CA GLY A 355 -10.98 4.32 -6.15
C GLY A 355 -9.81 5.06 -5.50
N GLY A 356 -9.02 4.36 -4.68
CA GLY A 356 -7.86 4.93 -4.00
C GLY A 356 -6.60 4.08 -4.12
N ALA A 357 -5.60 4.44 -3.36
CA ALA A 357 -4.40 3.62 -3.26
C ALA A 357 -4.74 2.27 -2.62
N PHE A 358 -4.21 1.20 -3.19
CA PHE A 358 -4.28 -0.14 -2.62
C PHE A 358 -2.98 -0.89 -2.92
N ARG A 359 -2.51 -1.70 -1.98
CA ARG A 359 -1.30 -2.53 -2.07
C ARG A 359 -1.10 -3.12 -3.46
N GLY A 360 0.02 -2.77 -4.14
CA GLY A 360 0.29 -3.11 -5.54
C GLY A 360 0.02 -2.01 -6.57
N TYR A 361 -0.78 -0.97 -6.22
CA TYR A 361 -0.96 0.30 -6.92
C TYR A 361 -1.07 0.20 -8.45
N GLY A 362 -2.12 -0.49 -8.95
CA GLY A 362 -2.40 -0.71 -10.38
C GLY A 362 -1.64 -1.88 -11.01
N ASN A 363 -0.52 -2.28 -10.43
CA ASN A 363 0.28 -3.40 -10.94
C ASN A 363 -0.45 -4.75 -10.80
N THR A 364 -1.21 -4.93 -9.72
CA THR A 364 -1.94 -6.17 -9.45
C THR A 364 -2.97 -6.49 -10.54
N GLN A 365 -3.75 -5.48 -10.96
CA GLN A 365 -4.78 -5.62 -12.00
C GLN A 365 -4.15 -5.92 -13.37
N LEU A 366 -3.08 -5.19 -13.73
CA LEU A 366 -2.40 -5.41 -15.01
C LEU A 366 -1.64 -6.74 -15.05
N THR A 367 -0.98 -7.11 -13.94
CA THR A 367 -0.25 -8.38 -13.82
C THR A 367 -1.19 -9.58 -13.94
N PHE A 368 -2.44 -9.45 -13.50
CA PHE A 368 -3.44 -10.50 -13.64
C PHE A 368 -3.58 -10.94 -15.12
N GLY A 369 -3.91 -10.03 -16.02
CA GLY A 369 -4.04 -10.36 -17.46
C GLY A 369 -2.70 -10.75 -18.10
N ARG A 370 -1.63 -10.01 -17.78
CA ARG A 370 -0.29 -10.25 -18.32
C ARG A 370 0.20 -11.67 -18.07
N GLU A 371 0.15 -12.12 -16.83
CA GLU A 371 0.69 -13.44 -16.46
C GLU A 371 -0.17 -14.60 -16.96
N ILE A 372 -1.48 -14.37 -17.18
CA ILE A 372 -2.35 -15.34 -17.84
C ILE A 372 -1.99 -15.45 -19.33
N LEU A 373 -1.79 -14.33 -20.02
CA LEU A 373 -1.38 -14.38 -21.43
C LEU A 373 0.04 -14.94 -21.61
N MET A 374 0.96 -14.66 -20.70
CA MET A 374 2.29 -15.30 -20.70
C MET A 374 2.22 -16.83 -20.54
N ASP A 375 1.27 -17.31 -19.74
CA ASP A 375 1.03 -18.76 -19.58
C ASP A 375 0.42 -19.38 -20.84
N ARG A 376 -0.55 -18.69 -21.48
CA ARG A 376 -1.13 -19.11 -22.76
C ARG A 376 -0.11 -19.08 -23.90
N LEU A 377 0.76 -18.10 -23.90
CA LEU A 377 1.84 -17.99 -24.89
C LEU A 377 2.84 -19.14 -24.73
N ALA A 378 3.25 -19.47 -23.49
CA ALA A 378 4.10 -20.62 -23.19
C ALA A 378 3.49 -21.94 -23.70
N GLN A 379 2.20 -22.12 -23.49
CA GLN A 379 1.46 -23.30 -23.98
C GLN A 379 1.44 -23.37 -25.51
N LYS A 380 1.19 -22.26 -26.22
CA LYS A 380 1.20 -22.23 -27.70
C LYS A 380 2.60 -22.42 -28.30
N LEU A 381 3.64 -22.02 -27.57
CA LEU A 381 5.05 -22.22 -27.97
C LEU A 381 5.58 -23.59 -27.56
N GLU A 382 4.82 -24.40 -26.80
CA GLU A 382 5.28 -25.66 -26.18
C GLU A 382 6.55 -25.45 -25.34
N MET A 383 6.67 -24.29 -24.70
CA MET A 383 7.81 -23.89 -23.88
C MET A 383 7.48 -23.96 -22.39
N ASP A 384 8.46 -24.30 -21.56
CA ASP A 384 8.29 -24.20 -20.11
C ASP A 384 7.95 -22.75 -19.71
N PRO A 385 6.87 -22.54 -18.91
CA PRO A 385 6.41 -21.19 -18.59
C PRO A 385 7.40 -20.38 -17.73
N VAL A 386 8.29 -21.04 -16.99
CA VAL A 386 9.38 -20.38 -16.26
C VAL A 386 10.45 -19.92 -17.24
N GLU A 387 10.86 -20.79 -18.16
CA GLU A 387 11.89 -20.47 -19.17
C GLU A 387 11.46 -19.34 -20.09
N LEU A 388 10.18 -19.32 -20.54
CA LEU A 388 9.65 -18.20 -21.33
C LEU A 388 9.78 -16.87 -20.59
N ARG A 389 9.46 -16.85 -19.30
CA ARG A 389 9.53 -15.62 -18.49
C ARG A 389 10.98 -15.19 -18.25
N LEU A 390 11.88 -16.11 -17.93
CA LEU A 390 13.30 -15.83 -17.73
C LEU A 390 13.98 -15.35 -19.03
N LEU A 391 13.63 -15.92 -20.19
CA LEU A 391 14.14 -15.50 -21.50
C LEU A 391 13.87 -14.01 -21.77
N ASN A 392 12.71 -13.53 -21.34
CA ASN A 392 12.25 -12.17 -21.61
C ASN A 392 12.48 -11.20 -20.44
N GLN A 393 13.03 -11.65 -19.32
CA GLN A 393 13.26 -10.81 -18.14
C GLN A 393 14.25 -9.68 -18.42
N VAL A 394 13.92 -8.45 -18.01
CA VAL A 394 14.84 -7.30 -18.03
C VAL A 394 16.05 -7.58 -17.16
N GLN A 395 17.26 -7.32 -17.68
CA GLN A 395 18.52 -7.58 -17.00
C GLN A 395 19.02 -6.36 -16.23
N VAL A 396 19.99 -6.57 -15.34
CA VAL A 396 20.69 -5.49 -14.63
C VAL A 396 21.34 -4.53 -15.65
N GLY A 397 21.13 -3.23 -15.45
CA GLY A 397 21.59 -2.18 -16.35
C GLY A 397 20.61 -1.84 -17.49
N GLU A 398 19.62 -2.68 -17.77
CA GLU A 398 18.53 -2.36 -18.70
C GLU A 398 17.41 -1.60 -18.00
N CYS A 399 16.60 -0.88 -18.77
CA CYS A 399 15.38 -0.22 -18.29
C CYS A 399 14.14 -1.06 -18.60
N PHE A 400 13.10 -0.96 -17.77
CA PHE A 400 11.77 -1.39 -18.17
C PHE A 400 11.29 -0.58 -19.39
N PRO A 401 10.38 -1.11 -20.21
CA PRO A 401 9.83 -0.36 -21.33
C PRO A 401 9.33 1.02 -20.89
N CYS A 402 9.72 2.05 -21.65
CA CYS A 402 9.40 3.47 -21.39
C CYS A 402 9.84 3.99 -20.00
N ALA A 403 10.71 3.31 -19.28
CA ALA A 403 11.34 3.80 -18.07
C ALA A 403 12.74 4.36 -18.35
N SER A 404 13.21 5.28 -17.51
CA SER A 404 14.53 5.91 -17.62
C SER A 404 15.52 5.48 -16.54
N ILE A 405 15.06 4.71 -15.54
CA ILE A 405 15.91 4.26 -14.42
C ILE A 405 16.26 2.78 -14.69
N PRO A 406 17.56 2.47 -14.81
CA PRO A 406 18.01 1.09 -15.00
C PRO A 406 17.73 0.22 -13.78
N VAL A 407 17.50 -1.07 -14.03
CA VAL A 407 17.42 -2.10 -12.98
C VAL A 407 18.79 -2.24 -12.33
N SER A 408 18.87 -2.01 -11.03
CA SER A 408 20.13 -2.00 -10.25
C SER A 408 20.56 -3.38 -9.77
N SER A 409 19.60 -4.27 -9.51
CA SER A 409 19.84 -5.66 -9.11
C SER A 409 18.64 -6.53 -9.48
N ASN A 410 18.87 -7.81 -9.82
CA ASN A 410 17.82 -8.75 -10.21
C ASN A 410 18.29 -10.20 -9.98
N ASN A 411 17.65 -10.91 -9.06
CA ASN A 411 17.87 -12.35 -8.83
C ASN A 411 16.58 -13.18 -9.01
N ILE A 412 15.70 -12.77 -9.92
CA ILE A 412 14.44 -13.50 -10.20
C ILE A 412 14.69 -14.93 -10.66
N ALA A 413 15.82 -15.20 -11.34
CA ALA A 413 16.22 -16.56 -11.71
C ALA A 413 16.52 -17.42 -10.48
N GLY A 414 17.11 -16.84 -9.43
CA GLY A 414 17.28 -17.49 -8.13
C GLY A 414 15.93 -17.78 -7.47
N CYS A 415 14.99 -16.83 -7.51
CA CYS A 415 13.62 -17.04 -7.01
C CYS A 415 12.93 -18.20 -7.74
N ALA A 416 13.00 -18.23 -9.07
CA ALA A 416 12.39 -19.29 -9.87
C ALA A 416 13.00 -20.67 -9.57
N ARG A 417 14.33 -20.77 -9.46
CA ARG A 417 15.02 -21.99 -9.07
C ARG A 417 14.55 -22.47 -7.69
N ARG A 418 14.51 -21.58 -6.70
CA ARG A 418 14.08 -21.93 -5.35
C ARG A 418 12.61 -22.37 -5.30
N CYS A 419 11.72 -21.74 -6.06
CA CYS A 419 10.34 -22.22 -6.22
C CYS A 419 10.29 -23.64 -6.80
N ARG A 420 11.12 -23.96 -7.81
CA ARG A 420 11.22 -25.31 -8.38
C ARG A 420 11.72 -26.35 -7.36
N GLU A 421 12.68 -25.99 -6.52
CA GLU A 421 13.19 -26.87 -5.45
C GLU A 421 12.06 -27.21 -4.46
N ILE A 422 11.35 -26.19 -3.95
CA ILE A 422 10.22 -26.38 -3.02
C ILE A 422 9.09 -27.15 -3.71
N GLN A 423 8.77 -26.85 -4.97
CA GLN A 423 7.80 -27.61 -5.76
C GLN A 423 8.16 -29.10 -5.84
N ALA A 424 9.42 -29.41 -6.13
CA ALA A 424 9.89 -30.79 -6.23
C ALA A 424 9.79 -31.53 -4.88
N GLU A 425 10.07 -30.85 -3.77
CA GLU A 425 9.89 -31.41 -2.43
C GLU A 425 8.40 -31.71 -2.11
N ILE A 426 7.48 -30.81 -2.51
CA ILE A 426 6.03 -31.02 -2.35
C ILE A 426 5.56 -32.18 -3.24
N ASP A 427 5.92 -32.18 -4.51
CA ASP A 427 5.50 -33.22 -5.46
C ASP A 427 6.11 -34.59 -5.14
N GLY A 428 7.31 -34.65 -4.54
CA GLY A 428 7.91 -35.88 -4.01
C GLY A 428 7.11 -36.50 -2.86
N LYS A 429 6.44 -35.67 -2.05
CA LYS A 429 5.57 -36.10 -0.93
C LYS A 429 4.11 -36.30 -1.35
N SER A 430 3.63 -35.49 -2.28
CA SER A 430 2.23 -35.46 -2.74
C SER A 430 2.19 -35.18 -4.25
N PRO A 431 2.41 -36.22 -5.10
CA PRO A 431 2.41 -36.07 -6.55
C PRO A 431 1.07 -35.49 -7.07
N LEU A 432 1.12 -34.89 -8.26
CA LEU A 432 -0.09 -34.38 -8.92
C LEU A 432 -1.05 -35.53 -9.22
N VAL A 433 -2.32 -35.32 -8.92
CA VAL A 433 -3.40 -36.28 -9.15
C VAL A 433 -4.20 -35.86 -10.39
N ASP A 434 -4.43 -36.79 -11.31
CA ASP A 434 -5.44 -36.66 -12.38
C ASP A 434 -6.18 -38.00 -12.50
N ASN A 435 -7.43 -38.02 -12.03
CA ASN A 435 -8.32 -39.18 -12.04
C ASN A 435 -9.75 -38.78 -12.42
N GLU A 436 -10.73 -39.67 -12.30
CA GLU A 436 -12.13 -39.38 -12.66
C GLU A 436 -12.78 -38.29 -11.80
N GLU A 437 -12.30 -38.07 -10.56
CA GLU A 437 -12.90 -37.13 -9.62
C GLU A 437 -12.23 -35.78 -9.62
N VAL A 438 -10.88 -35.76 -9.61
CA VAL A 438 -10.11 -34.53 -9.44
C VAL A 438 -8.96 -34.47 -10.46
N ARG A 439 -8.53 -33.23 -10.75
CA ARG A 439 -7.32 -32.94 -11.48
C ARG A 439 -6.55 -31.84 -10.77
N GLN A 440 -5.27 -32.05 -10.53
CA GLN A 440 -4.38 -31.07 -9.91
C GLN A 440 -3.42 -30.47 -10.93
N ALA A 441 -3.08 -29.19 -10.73
CA ALA A 441 -2.11 -28.51 -11.57
C ALA A 441 -1.39 -27.39 -10.81
N TRP A 442 -0.16 -27.08 -11.24
CA TRP A 442 0.59 -25.90 -10.83
C TRP A 442 0.32 -24.75 -11.78
N GLY A 443 0.09 -23.55 -11.23
CA GLY A 443 0.07 -22.27 -11.92
C GLY A 443 1.24 -21.41 -11.47
N ILE A 444 1.72 -20.54 -12.36
CA ILE A 444 2.95 -19.76 -12.18
C ILE A 444 2.69 -18.33 -12.55
N ALA A 445 3.25 -17.40 -11.77
CA ALA A 445 3.32 -15.99 -12.11
C ALA A 445 4.61 -15.36 -11.60
N PHE A 446 5.12 -14.39 -12.37
CA PHE A 446 6.26 -13.57 -12.01
C PHE A 446 5.80 -12.14 -11.77
N SER A 447 6.46 -11.43 -10.88
CA SER A 447 6.18 -10.02 -10.65
C SER A 447 7.40 -9.21 -10.25
N CYS A 448 7.28 -7.91 -10.42
CA CYS A 448 8.19 -6.91 -9.86
C CYS A 448 7.39 -5.74 -9.30
N HIS A 449 8.02 -4.99 -8.40
CA HIS A 449 7.48 -3.71 -7.93
C HIS A 449 8.61 -2.69 -7.82
N GLY A 450 8.33 -1.46 -7.35
CA GLY A 450 9.34 -0.47 -7.02
C GLY A 450 9.56 -0.39 -5.52
N SER A 451 10.73 0.04 -5.09
CA SER A 451 10.99 0.48 -3.72
C SER A 451 10.84 2.00 -3.65
N GLY A 452 9.61 2.47 -3.49
CA GLY A 452 9.27 3.88 -3.51
C GLY A 452 8.77 4.38 -4.87
N PRO A 453 8.31 5.64 -4.94
CA PRO A 453 7.88 6.24 -6.18
C PRO A 453 9.06 6.32 -7.17
N SER A 454 8.80 5.97 -8.42
CA SER A 454 9.79 6.01 -9.51
C SER A 454 10.15 7.43 -9.97
N SER A 455 9.67 8.43 -9.29
CA SER A 455 9.89 9.85 -9.53
C SER A 455 10.64 10.49 -8.37
N LYS A 456 11.20 11.68 -8.59
CA LYS A 456 11.92 12.48 -7.58
C LYS A 456 11.05 12.96 -6.40
N GLU A 457 9.89 12.35 -6.19
CA GLU A 457 8.89 12.73 -5.18
C GLU A 457 9.13 12.08 -3.81
N GLY A 458 9.87 10.97 -3.76
CA GLY A 458 10.21 10.30 -2.51
C GLY A 458 11.30 11.05 -1.74
N LEU A 459 10.96 11.57 -0.58
CA LEU A 459 11.86 12.30 0.32
C LEU A 459 11.63 11.86 1.76
N SER A 460 12.68 11.54 2.47
CA SER A 460 12.65 11.30 3.91
C SER A 460 13.85 11.96 4.60
N SER A 461 13.66 12.34 5.84
CA SER A 461 14.71 12.84 6.71
C SER A 461 14.72 12.09 8.04
N ALA A 462 15.90 11.95 8.62
CA ALA A 462 16.10 11.35 9.94
C ALA A 462 17.02 12.21 10.79
N VAL A 463 16.82 12.20 12.10
CA VAL A 463 17.69 12.82 13.08
C VAL A 463 18.05 11.78 14.13
N VAL A 464 19.33 11.68 14.46
CA VAL A 464 19.88 10.79 15.47
C VAL A 464 20.52 11.65 16.56
N ILE A 465 20.02 11.52 17.79
CA ILE A 465 20.52 12.27 18.95
C ILE A 465 21.22 11.30 19.88
N LEU A 466 22.47 11.59 20.22
CA LEU A 466 23.24 10.84 21.21
C LEU A 466 22.89 11.35 22.60
N ASN A 467 22.49 10.46 23.50
CA ASN A 467 22.28 10.75 24.90
C ASN A 467 23.57 10.57 25.72
N ASP A 468 23.61 11.14 26.91
CA ASP A 468 24.79 11.12 27.82
C ASP A 468 25.15 9.71 28.33
N ASP A 469 24.17 8.78 28.40
CA ASP A 469 24.41 7.37 28.70
C ASP A 469 24.86 6.53 27.49
N ALA A 470 25.07 7.18 26.34
CA ALA A 470 25.36 6.59 25.03
C ALA A 470 24.21 5.78 24.41
N THR A 471 22.99 5.94 24.88
CA THR A 471 21.80 5.52 24.14
C THR A 471 21.50 6.53 23.01
N VAL A 472 20.66 6.13 22.07
CA VAL A 472 20.39 6.89 20.84
C VAL A 472 18.91 7.12 20.70
N GLN A 473 18.51 8.37 20.48
CA GLN A 473 17.15 8.71 20.06
C GLN A 473 17.12 8.90 18.54
N LEU A 474 16.25 8.15 17.87
CA LEU A 474 16.01 8.23 16.43
C LEU A 474 14.68 8.93 16.18
N LEU A 475 14.69 10.04 15.42
CA LEU A 475 13.49 10.77 15.00
C LEU A 475 13.29 10.59 13.50
N VAL A 476 12.13 10.09 13.09
CA VAL A 476 11.74 9.85 11.69
C VAL A 476 10.32 10.31 11.43
N GLY A 477 10.05 10.79 10.22
CA GLY A 477 8.69 11.20 9.83
C GLY A 477 7.83 10.07 9.28
N SER A 478 8.39 8.88 9.10
CA SER A 478 7.73 7.69 8.57
C SER A 478 6.60 7.18 9.48
N SER A 479 5.55 6.59 8.89
CA SER A 479 4.44 6.00 9.63
C SER A 479 4.55 4.48 9.66
N ASP A 480 4.67 3.87 10.84
CA ASP A 480 4.39 2.44 11.02
C ASP A 480 2.88 2.22 10.96
N ILE A 481 2.43 1.38 10.03
CA ILE A 481 1.02 1.04 9.80
C ILE A 481 0.73 -0.44 10.09
N GLY A 482 1.64 -1.08 10.83
CA GLY A 482 1.60 -2.49 11.16
C GLY A 482 2.65 -3.34 10.44
N GLN A 483 3.46 -2.77 9.54
CA GLN A 483 4.50 -3.50 8.80
C GLN A 483 5.82 -3.62 9.56
N GLY A 484 6.02 -2.88 10.66
CA GLY A 484 7.22 -2.94 11.48
C GLY A 484 8.33 -2.00 11.03
N SER A 485 8.02 -0.84 10.42
CA SER A 485 9.03 0.12 9.96
C SER A 485 9.83 0.71 11.12
N GLU A 486 9.21 1.00 12.27
CA GLU A 486 9.93 1.52 13.44
C GLU A 486 10.99 0.53 13.94
N THR A 487 10.70 -0.78 13.90
CA THR A 487 11.68 -1.82 14.21
C THR A 487 12.80 -1.87 13.17
N MET A 488 12.44 -1.86 11.90
CA MET A 488 13.39 -1.91 10.78
C MET A 488 14.33 -0.70 10.78
N GLU A 489 13.82 0.51 10.97
CA GLU A 489 14.60 1.74 11.05
C GLU A 489 15.55 1.76 12.25
N SER A 490 15.07 1.25 13.40
CA SER A 490 15.91 1.07 14.59
C SER A 490 17.01 0.04 14.40
N GLN A 491 16.74 -1.07 13.67
CA GLN A 491 17.77 -2.06 13.32
C GLN A 491 18.83 -1.47 12.40
N ILE A 492 18.45 -0.64 11.42
CA ILE A 492 19.41 0.09 10.55
C ILE A 492 20.29 1.02 11.39
N ALA A 493 19.70 1.80 12.31
CA ALA A 493 20.44 2.69 13.18
C ALA A 493 21.42 1.93 14.10
N ALA A 494 20.94 0.87 14.74
CA ALA A 494 21.75 -0.01 15.59
C ALA A 494 22.94 -0.62 14.83
N GLU A 495 22.70 -1.11 13.61
CA GLU A 495 23.72 -1.67 12.73
C GLU A 495 24.77 -0.63 12.34
N CYS A 496 24.33 0.56 11.89
CA CYS A 496 25.21 1.63 11.44
C CYS A 496 26.06 2.24 12.57
N LEU A 497 25.55 2.26 13.80
CA LEU A 497 26.26 2.81 14.96
C LEU A 497 27.04 1.75 15.74
N GLY A 498 26.76 0.46 15.52
CA GLY A 498 27.38 -0.63 16.28
C GLY A 498 26.91 -0.69 17.74
N VAL A 499 25.66 -0.35 17.99
CA VAL A 499 25.02 -0.41 19.32
C VAL A 499 23.95 -1.49 19.35
N PRO A 500 23.60 -2.04 20.53
CA PRO A 500 22.47 -2.93 20.67
C PRO A 500 21.15 -2.26 20.24
N LEU A 501 20.21 -3.01 19.68
CA LEU A 501 18.88 -2.48 19.32
C LEU A 501 18.14 -1.90 20.54
N SER A 502 18.37 -2.46 21.73
CA SER A 502 17.81 -1.96 23.01
C SER A 502 18.26 -0.54 23.37
N ASP A 503 19.37 -0.07 22.80
CA ASP A 503 19.92 1.27 23.06
C ASP A 503 19.37 2.33 22.08
N VAL A 504 18.53 1.92 21.11
CA VAL A 504 17.86 2.83 20.17
C VAL A 504 16.42 3.06 20.60
N ARG A 505 16.03 4.34 20.76
CA ARG A 505 14.65 4.75 21.01
C ARG A 505 14.15 5.55 19.84
N ILE A 506 13.06 5.11 19.24
CA ILE A 506 12.47 5.75 18.06
C ILE A 506 11.26 6.60 18.43
N THR A 507 11.13 7.76 17.79
CA THR A 507 9.92 8.58 17.73
C THR A 507 9.58 8.82 16.27
N ALA A 508 8.37 8.44 15.86
CA ALA A 508 7.95 8.45 14.48
C ALA A 508 6.65 9.22 14.25
N ALA A 509 6.50 9.80 13.06
CA ALA A 509 5.23 10.34 12.56
C ALA A 509 4.49 11.32 13.49
N ASP A 510 5.20 12.30 14.05
CA ASP A 510 4.66 13.46 14.75
C ASP A 510 5.19 14.74 14.10
N THR A 511 4.34 15.48 13.41
CA THR A 511 4.73 16.63 12.61
C THR A 511 5.30 17.82 13.39
N ARG A 512 5.20 17.80 14.73
CA ARG A 512 5.80 18.82 15.60
C ARG A 512 7.21 18.44 16.06
N VAL A 513 7.53 17.14 16.14
CA VAL A 513 8.73 16.61 16.76
C VAL A 513 9.67 15.99 15.72
N THR A 514 9.11 15.28 14.73
CA THR A 514 9.90 14.52 13.75
C THR A 514 10.16 15.32 12.48
N PRO A 515 11.28 15.03 11.77
CA PRO A 515 11.55 15.66 10.50
C PRO A 515 10.57 15.19 9.41
N TYR A 516 10.52 15.92 8.28
CA TYR A 516 9.63 15.65 7.17
C TYR A 516 9.88 14.26 6.54
N ASP A 517 8.77 13.58 6.24
CA ASP A 517 8.71 12.37 5.41
C ASP A 517 7.52 12.48 4.44
N THR A 518 7.71 11.99 3.22
CA THR A 518 6.65 12.02 2.20
C THR A 518 5.45 11.13 2.58
N GLY A 519 5.67 10.09 3.39
CA GLY A 519 4.65 9.15 3.87
C GLY A 519 4.94 7.69 3.53
N THR A 520 4.21 6.80 4.17
CA THR A 520 4.36 5.34 4.03
C THR A 520 3.49 4.83 2.90
N PHE A 521 4.01 4.84 1.68
CA PHE A 521 3.36 4.33 0.47
C PHE A 521 4.39 3.91 -0.59
N GLY A 522 3.94 3.18 -1.63
CA GLY A 522 4.79 2.75 -2.74
C GLY A 522 5.97 1.90 -2.29
N SER A 523 5.86 1.22 -1.14
CA SER A 523 6.96 0.45 -0.54
C SER A 523 8.22 1.28 -0.29
N SER A 524 8.07 2.55 0.15
CA SER A 524 9.19 3.51 0.23
C SER A 524 10.05 3.38 1.47
N GLN A 525 9.52 2.91 2.60
CA GLN A 525 10.14 3.12 3.90
C GLN A 525 11.51 2.47 4.04
N THR A 526 11.66 1.20 3.69
CA THR A 526 12.97 0.54 3.76
C THR A 526 14.00 1.27 2.91
N PHE A 527 13.64 1.68 1.70
CA PHE A 527 14.58 2.30 0.77
C PHE A 527 14.84 3.77 1.09
N ILE A 528 13.79 4.60 1.23
CA ILE A 528 13.95 6.06 1.34
C ILE A 528 14.26 6.45 2.78
N CYS A 529 13.44 6.04 3.76
CA CYS A 529 13.69 6.36 5.16
C CYS A 529 14.93 5.63 5.68
N GLY A 530 15.12 4.36 5.33
CA GLY A 530 16.31 3.59 5.70
C GLY A 530 17.61 4.26 5.23
N ASN A 531 17.65 4.83 4.02
CA ASN A 531 18.81 5.62 3.55
C ASN A 531 18.96 6.95 4.31
N ALA A 532 17.87 7.62 4.69
CA ALA A 532 17.94 8.82 5.53
C ALA A 532 18.54 8.50 6.91
N VAL A 533 18.09 7.39 7.53
CA VAL A 533 18.66 6.88 8.79
C VAL A 533 20.15 6.55 8.65
N THR A 534 20.54 5.83 7.58
CA THR A 534 21.95 5.51 7.31
C THR A 534 22.80 6.78 7.20
N ARG A 535 22.31 7.83 6.49
CA ARG A 535 23.00 9.12 6.36
C ARG A 535 23.08 9.86 7.69
N ALA A 536 22.02 9.84 8.50
CA ALA A 536 22.02 10.47 9.83
C ALA A 536 23.02 9.80 10.78
N CYS A 537 23.09 8.48 10.77
CA CYS A 537 24.10 7.73 11.54
C CYS A 537 25.53 8.03 11.08
N ALA A 538 25.75 8.12 9.77
CA ALA A 538 27.05 8.45 9.22
C ALA A 538 27.49 9.89 9.60
N ASP A 539 26.57 10.86 9.60
CA ASP A 539 26.82 12.23 10.04
C ASP A 539 27.17 12.28 11.54
N LEU A 540 26.44 11.55 12.39
CA LEU A 540 26.75 11.43 13.81
C LEU A 540 28.15 10.84 14.04
N ARG A 541 28.46 9.72 13.40
CA ARG A 541 29.77 9.04 13.50
C ARG A 541 30.93 9.97 13.10
N LYS A 542 30.74 10.74 12.01
CA LYS A 542 31.71 11.74 11.55
C LYS A 542 31.94 12.84 12.60
N LYS A 543 30.90 13.30 13.26
CA LYS A 543 30.99 14.30 14.34
C LYS A 543 31.68 13.75 15.56
N VAL A 544 31.38 12.53 15.99
CA VAL A 544 32.06 11.83 17.07
C VAL A 544 33.54 11.65 16.75
N LEU A 545 33.89 11.22 15.53
CA LEU A 545 35.29 11.11 15.10
C LEU A 545 36.04 12.46 15.17
N ALA A 546 35.40 13.53 14.67
CA ALA A 546 36.00 14.87 14.70
C ALA A 546 36.26 15.33 16.13
N GLN A 547 35.32 15.09 17.05
CA GLN A 547 35.49 15.46 18.46
C GLN A 547 36.52 14.57 19.15
N LEU A 548 36.58 13.27 18.89
CA LEU A 548 37.62 12.38 19.40
C LEU A 548 39.03 12.89 19.02
N ARG A 549 39.20 13.31 17.78
CA ARG A 549 40.47 13.92 17.33
C ARG A 549 40.80 15.24 18.04
N ALA A 550 39.79 16.04 18.34
CA ALA A 550 39.97 17.31 19.06
C ALA A 550 40.35 17.10 20.54
N ILE A 551 39.83 16.08 21.20
CA ILE A 551 40.14 15.77 22.61
C ILE A 551 41.42 14.95 22.77
N ARG A 552 41.88 14.28 21.69
CA ARG A 552 43.08 13.44 21.63
C ARG A 552 44.03 13.92 20.53
N PRO A 553 44.58 15.15 20.59
CA PRO A 553 45.35 15.77 19.49
C PRO A 553 46.64 15.01 19.13
N ASP A 554 47.19 14.26 20.08
CA ASP A 554 48.46 13.54 19.91
C ASP A 554 48.22 12.05 19.48
N SER A 555 46.96 11.60 19.37
CA SER A 555 46.61 10.23 19.00
C SER A 555 46.18 10.13 17.54
N GLN A 556 46.53 9.02 16.89
CA GLN A 556 45.99 8.68 15.58
C GLN A 556 44.59 8.07 15.77
N VAL A 557 43.54 8.81 15.36
CA VAL A 557 42.14 8.35 15.47
C VAL A 557 41.57 8.15 14.08
N GLU A 558 41.12 6.89 13.83
CA GLU A 558 40.53 6.47 12.56
C GLU A 558 39.18 5.78 12.79
N GLU A 559 38.26 5.96 11.85
CA GLU A 559 37.02 5.19 11.82
C GLU A 559 37.30 3.79 11.24
N ARG A 560 36.87 2.73 11.93
CA ARG A 560 37.00 1.34 11.45
C ARG A 560 35.80 0.48 11.80
N GLY A 561 35.18 -0.04 10.77
CA GLY A 561 33.97 -0.88 10.95
C GLY A 561 32.86 -0.10 11.64
N ARG A 562 32.38 -0.61 12.79
CA ARG A 562 31.32 0.00 13.60
C ARG A 562 31.83 0.85 14.77
N GLY A 563 33.14 1.06 14.87
CA GLY A 563 33.78 1.83 15.93
C GLY A 563 34.95 2.65 15.39
N TYR A 564 35.95 2.83 16.23
CA TYR A 564 37.15 3.62 15.93
C TYR A 564 38.41 2.85 16.34
N LEU A 565 39.53 3.26 15.80
CA LEU A 565 40.87 2.88 16.30
C LEU A 565 41.53 4.14 16.89
N VAL A 566 42.13 4.02 18.05
CA VAL A 566 42.94 5.06 18.70
C VAL A 566 44.31 4.48 18.91
N ASP A 567 45.31 4.98 18.21
CA ASP A 567 46.68 4.46 18.21
C ASP A 567 46.79 2.97 17.93
N GLY A 568 45.86 2.46 17.07
CA GLY A 568 45.76 1.04 16.70
C GLY A 568 44.89 0.20 17.62
N GLU A 569 44.48 0.69 18.78
CA GLU A 569 43.62 -0.01 19.71
C GLU A 569 42.13 0.25 19.38
N PRO A 570 41.26 -0.80 19.42
CA PRO A 570 39.86 -0.66 19.13
C PRO A 570 39.09 0.11 20.20
N LEU A 571 38.25 1.05 19.79
CA LEU A 571 37.32 1.81 20.61
C LEU A 571 35.95 1.67 20.04
N SER A 572 34.99 1.13 20.81
CA SER A 572 33.62 1.00 20.37
C SER A 572 32.94 2.36 20.20
N PHE A 573 31.90 2.46 19.39
CA PHE A 573 31.09 3.67 19.26
C PHE A 573 30.57 4.14 20.63
N ARG A 574 30.16 3.23 21.50
CA ARG A 574 29.63 3.54 22.84
C ARG A 574 30.67 4.15 23.75
N GLU A 575 31.88 3.63 23.75
CA GLU A 575 32.99 4.19 24.54
C GLU A 575 33.38 5.55 24.00
N ALA A 576 33.53 5.69 22.68
CA ALA A 576 33.80 6.95 21.99
C ALA A 576 32.74 8.02 22.30
N ALA A 577 31.46 7.62 22.23
CA ALA A 577 30.31 8.47 22.53
C ALA A 577 30.36 9.03 23.96
N ARG A 578 30.62 8.17 24.95
CA ARG A 578 30.79 8.61 26.36
C ARG A 578 31.93 9.55 26.56
N GLU A 579 33.07 9.26 25.97
CA GLU A 579 34.25 10.12 26.05
C GLU A 579 33.96 11.52 25.48
N VAL A 580 33.36 11.59 24.30
CA VAL A 580 33.04 12.85 23.62
C VAL A 580 32.00 13.67 24.39
N MET A 581 30.97 13.03 24.97
CA MET A 581 29.90 13.71 25.71
C MET A 581 30.38 14.33 27.04
N PHE A 582 31.31 13.67 27.74
CA PHE A 582 31.79 14.12 29.05
C PHE A 582 33.02 14.99 29.00
N ASP A 583 33.64 15.21 27.83
CA ASP A 583 34.74 16.18 27.69
C ASP A 583 34.19 17.62 27.76
N ILE A 584 34.92 18.52 28.46
CA ILE A 584 34.52 19.92 28.61
C ILE A 584 34.40 20.67 27.27
N ARG A 585 35.07 20.19 26.25
CA ARG A 585 35.00 20.69 24.87
C ARG A 585 33.91 19.99 24.05
N GLY A 586 33.29 19.00 24.63
CA GLY A 586 32.17 18.25 24.03
C GLY A 586 30.87 19.04 24.00
N GLY A 587 29.87 18.48 23.39
CA GLY A 587 28.53 19.07 23.31
C GLY A 587 27.52 18.05 22.79
N VAL A 588 26.26 18.46 22.67
CA VAL A 588 25.19 17.60 22.14
C VAL A 588 25.57 17.13 20.75
N MET A 589 25.62 15.81 20.57
CA MET A 589 25.92 15.17 19.30
C MET A 589 24.65 14.79 18.57
N ILE A 590 24.36 15.48 17.47
CA ILE A 590 23.20 15.25 16.64
C ILE A 590 23.68 14.96 15.23
N GLY A 591 23.28 13.79 14.70
CA GLY A 591 23.41 13.44 13.29
C GLY A 591 22.12 13.71 12.54
N SER A 592 22.21 14.20 11.32
CA SER A 592 21.06 14.43 10.45
C SER A 592 21.29 13.86 9.06
N GLY A 593 20.23 13.31 8.46
CA GLY A 593 20.30 12.75 7.11
C GLY A 593 19.01 12.97 6.35
N THR A 594 19.14 13.37 5.10
CA THR A 594 18.02 13.48 4.16
C THR A 594 18.34 12.63 2.94
N TYR A 595 17.37 11.86 2.49
CA TYR A 595 17.48 11.09 1.26
C TYR A 595 16.33 11.43 0.33
N LYS A 596 16.68 11.81 -0.89
CA LYS A 596 15.76 11.93 -2.02
C LYS A 596 16.05 10.81 -2.99
N ALA A 597 15.01 10.11 -3.46
CA ALA A 597 15.19 8.96 -4.33
C ALA A 597 15.91 9.32 -5.64
N GLU A 598 17.08 8.72 -5.86
CA GLU A 598 17.93 8.86 -7.07
C GLU A 598 17.85 7.60 -7.95
N ALA A 599 17.39 6.49 -7.37
CA ALA A 599 17.20 5.19 -8.00
C ALA A 599 15.83 4.62 -7.59
N CYS A 600 15.47 3.47 -8.14
CA CYS A 600 14.29 2.72 -7.72
C CYS A 600 14.66 1.24 -7.72
N PRO A 601 15.26 0.72 -6.63
CA PRO A 601 15.53 -0.70 -6.49
C PRO A 601 14.25 -1.52 -6.68
N ASN A 602 14.28 -2.46 -7.61
CA ASN A 602 13.11 -3.28 -7.90
C ASN A 602 13.22 -4.61 -7.16
N PRO A 603 12.33 -4.92 -6.20
CA PRO A 603 12.15 -6.28 -5.72
C PRO A 603 11.42 -7.11 -6.77
N PHE A 604 11.75 -8.40 -6.81
CA PHE A 604 11.15 -9.38 -7.73
C PHE A 604 10.54 -10.53 -6.94
N SER A 605 9.46 -11.12 -7.46
CA SER A 605 8.81 -12.29 -6.88
C SER A 605 8.44 -13.32 -7.94
N VAL A 606 8.49 -14.56 -7.54
CA VAL A 606 7.98 -15.72 -8.27
C VAL A 606 7.00 -16.45 -7.37
N CYS A 607 5.79 -16.67 -7.88
CA CYS A 607 4.73 -17.37 -7.17
C CYS A 607 4.29 -18.61 -7.93
N PHE A 608 4.25 -19.77 -7.25
CA PHE A 608 3.70 -21.02 -7.75
C PHE A 608 2.51 -21.41 -6.87
N VAL A 609 1.42 -21.86 -7.50
CA VAL A 609 0.21 -22.31 -6.80
C VAL A 609 -0.18 -23.70 -7.29
N LYS A 610 -0.38 -24.63 -6.34
CA LYS A 610 -0.99 -25.94 -6.59
C LYS A 610 -2.48 -25.87 -6.32
N ALA A 611 -3.30 -26.13 -7.34
CA ALA A 611 -4.75 -26.17 -7.21
C ALA A 611 -5.32 -27.52 -7.65
N GLU A 612 -6.43 -27.87 -7.03
CA GLU A 612 -7.25 -29.07 -7.34
C GLU A 612 -8.59 -28.65 -7.91
N TYR A 613 -8.93 -29.16 -9.06
CA TYR A 613 -10.25 -29.02 -9.65
C TYR A 613 -11.05 -30.32 -9.45
N HIS A 614 -12.22 -30.20 -8.80
CA HIS A 614 -13.15 -31.31 -8.61
C HIS A 614 -14.16 -31.36 -9.77
N LYS A 615 -14.00 -32.36 -10.64
CA LYS A 615 -14.68 -32.45 -11.94
C LYS A 615 -16.22 -32.49 -11.81
N LYS A 616 -16.75 -33.28 -10.86
CA LYS A 616 -18.21 -33.42 -10.64
C LYS A 616 -18.86 -32.21 -9.98
N LEU A 617 -18.16 -31.57 -9.07
CA LEU A 617 -18.69 -30.42 -8.31
C LEU A 617 -18.47 -29.08 -9.02
N ASN A 618 -17.70 -29.04 -10.09
CA ASN A 618 -17.18 -27.80 -10.67
C ASN A 618 -16.55 -26.90 -9.61
N ALA A 619 -15.67 -27.46 -8.80
CA ALA A 619 -15.13 -26.79 -7.63
C ALA A 619 -13.59 -26.69 -7.70
N ILE A 620 -13.06 -25.62 -7.11
CA ILE A 620 -11.61 -25.37 -6.98
C ILE A 620 -11.24 -25.41 -5.50
N ARG A 621 -10.06 -26.01 -5.22
CA ARG A 621 -9.39 -25.98 -3.92
C ARG A 621 -7.95 -25.60 -4.12
N LEU A 622 -7.43 -24.67 -3.29
CA LEU A 622 -6.01 -24.39 -3.24
C LEU A 622 -5.32 -25.37 -2.29
N LEU A 623 -4.18 -25.89 -2.67
CA LEU A 623 -3.43 -26.87 -1.87
C LEU A 623 -2.14 -26.27 -1.30
N ASP A 624 -1.29 -25.71 -2.15
CA ASP A 624 -0.02 -25.10 -1.76
C ASP A 624 0.19 -23.79 -2.51
N ILE A 625 0.79 -22.79 -1.83
CA ILE A 625 1.32 -21.57 -2.43
C ILE A 625 2.78 -21.45 -2.05
N ILE A 626 3.65 -21.28 -3.04
CA ILE A 626 5.07 -20.99 -2.88
C ILE A 626 5.28 -19.56 -3.38
N GLU A 627 5.86 -18.70 -2.56
CA GLU A 627 6.31 -17.38 -3.00
C GLU A 627 7.74 -17.12 -2.56
N VAL A 628 8.63 -16.88 -3.53
CA VAL A 628 10.05 -16.60 -3.29
C VAL A 628 10.39 -15.23 -3.85
N VAL A 629 11.08 -14.42 -3.02
CA VAL A 629 11.35 -13.01 -3.33
C VAL A 629 12.83 -12.66 -3.34
N ASP A 630 13.18 -11.71 -4.19
CA ASP A 630 14.43 -10.97 -4.19
C ASP A 630 14.21 -9.60 -3.57
N VAL A 631 14.56 -9.45 -2.29
CA VAL A 631 14.45 -8.21 -1.50
C VAL A 631 15.81 -7.60 -1.12
N GLY A 632 16.87 -8.01 -1.82
CA GLY A 632 18.21 -7.61 -1.43
C GLY A 632 18.59 -8.21 -0.07
N THR A 633 19.29 -7.45 0.76
CA THR A 633 19.52 -7.82 2.16
C THR A 633 18.25 -7.58 2.97
N PRO A 634 17.55 -8.60 3.49
CA PRO A 634 16.40 -8.37 4.35
C PRO A 634 16.85 -7.72 5.66
N ILE A 635 16.25 -6.58 6.04
CA ILE A 635 16.60 -5.94 7.32
C ILE A 635 16.13 -6.81 8.48
N ASN A 636 14.87 -7.25 8.44
CA ASN A 636 14.30 -8.18 9.42
C ASN A 636 13.58 -9.33 8.70
N ARG A 637 14.11 -10.55 8.81
CA ARG A 637 13.55 -11.71 8.11
C ARG A 637 12.12 -12.02 8.53
N LEU A 638 11.82 -11.94 9.83
CA LEU A 638 10.50 -12.23 10.39
C LEU A 638 9.42 -11.29 9.83
N THR A 639 9.73 -9.99 9.72
CA THR A 639 8.77 -9.02 9.18
C THR A 639 8.61 -9.16 7.66
N VAL A 640 9.65 -9.55 6.93
CA VAL A 640 9.55 -9.86 5.49
C VAL A 640 8.64 -11.07 5.27
N GLU A 641 8.83 -12.16 6.00
CA GLU A 641 7.96 -13.35 5.96
C GLU A 641 6.50 -12.99 6.23
N GLY A 642 6.24 -12.22 7.31
CA GLY A 642 4.90 -11.74 7.62
C GLY A 642 4.27 -10.84 6.55
N GLN A 643 5.08 -10.05 5.80
CA GLN A 643 4.60 -9.28 4.65
C GLN A 643 4.22 -10.18 3.47
N LEU A 644 4.95 -11.27 3.23
CA LEU A 644 4.64 -12.25 2.18
C LEU A 644 3.35 -12.99 2.51
N GLU A 645 3.24 -13.57 3.69
CA GLU A 645 2.04 -14.30 4.14
C GLU A 645 0.78 -13.43 4.11
N GLY A 646 0.88 -12.17 4.62
CA GLY A 646 -0.21 -11.21 4.56
C GLY A 646 -0.54 -10.75 3.13
N GLY A 647 0.43 -10.68 2.22
CA GLY A 647 0.23 -10.41 0.80
C GLY A 647 -0.45 -11.54 0.06
N ILE A 648 -0.04 -12.78 0.36
CA ILE A 648 -0.66 -14.00 -0.16
C ILE A 648 -2.13 -14.06 0.25
N ALA A 649 -2.45 -13.80 1.54
CA ALA A 649 -3.84 -13.81 2.01
C ALA A 649 -4.73 -12.81 1.24
N GLN A 650 -4.26 -11.58 1.02
CA GLN A 650 -4.98 -10.61 0.19
C GLN A 650 -5.09 -11.04 -1.28
N GLY A 651 -4.05 -11.66 -1.84
CA GLY A 651 -4.06 -12.20 -3.20
C GLY A 651 -5.03 -13.37 -3.36
N VAL A 652 -5.15 -14.25 -2.37
CA VAL A 652 -6.15 -15.33 -2.30
C VAL A 652 -7.56 -14.75 -2.26
N GLY A 653 -7.80 -13.75 -1.40
CA GLY A 653 -9.09 -13.06 -1.34
C GLY A 653 -9.49 -12.45 -2.66
N TYR A 654 -8.56 -11.73 -3.30
CA TYR A 654 -8.77 -11.12 -4.62
C TYR A 654 -9.09 -12.13 -5.72
N ALA A 655 -8.41 -13.28 -5.70
CA ALA A 655 -8.66 -14.33 -6.68
C ALA A 655 -9.98 -15.04 -6.45
N LEU A 656 -10.36 -15.32 -5.20
CA LEU A 656 -11.43 -16.26 -4.91
C LEU A 656 -12.78 -15.61 -4.62
N TYR A 657 -12.81 -14.48 -3.85
CA TYR A 657 -14.06 -14.03 -3.22
C TYR A 657 -14.33 -12.53 -3.29
N GLU A 658 -13.30 -11.70 -3.11
CA GLU A 658 -13.47 -10.32 -2.71
C GLU A 658 -13.96 -9.43 -3.86
N ARG A 659 -15.06 -8.75 -3.61
CA ARG A 659 -15.61 -7.71 -4.47
C ARG A 659 -16.55 -6.80 -3.69
N LEU A 660 -16.56 -5.53 -4.06
CA LEU A 660 -17.56 -4.58 -3.60
C LEU A 660 -18.70 -4.53 -4.62
N GLU A 661 -19.90 -4.82 -4.16
CA GLU A 661 -21.09 -4.84 -5.01
C GLU A 661 -22.11 -3.79 -4.57
N ILE A 662 -22.61 -3.03 -5.54
CA ILE A 662 -23.77 -2.17 -5.40
C ILE A 662 -24.92 -2.79 -6.20
N ASN A 663 -26.04 -3.04 -5.56
CA ASN A 663 -27.21 -3.56 -6.24
C ASN A 663 -27.76 -2.51 -7.22
N PRO A 664 -27.81 -2.79 -8.54
CA PRO A 664 -28.21 -1.78 -9.53
C PRO A 664 -29.70 -1.39 -9.44
N ARG A 665 -30.54 -2.23 -8.82
CA ARG A 665 -31.98 -1.96 -8.64
C ARG A 665 -32.26 -1.21 -7.35
N SER A 666 -31.78 -1.71 -6.22
CA SER A 666 -31.98 -1.05 -4.91
C SER A 666 -31.02 0.12 -4.69
N ARG A 667 -29.92 0.17 -5.45
CA ARG A 667 -28.85 1.17 -5.35
C ARG A 667 -28.16 1.21 -3.97
N ARG A 668 -28.26 0.10 -3.22
CA ARG A 668 -27.64 -0.12 -1.92
C ARG A 668 -26.45 -1.04 -2.07
N THR A 669 -25.49 -0.93 -1.16
CA THR A 669 -24.39 -1.89 -1.09
C THR A 669 -24.93 -3.29 -0.74
N LEU A 670 -24.30 -4.30 -1.35
CA LEU A 670 -24.43 -5.69 -0.94
C LEU A 670 -23.29 -6.11 -0.01
N SER A 671 -22.29 -5.24 0.17
CA SER A 671 -21.08 -5.49 0.94
C SER A 671 -21.03 -4.61 2.20
N SER A 672 -22.11 -4.63 3.02
CA SER A 672 -22.29 -3.74 4.18
C SER A 672 -21.50 -4.18 5.43
N ASP A 673 -21.08 -5.44 5.48
CA ASP A 673 -20.38 -6.03 6.61
C ASP A 673 -19.46 -7.18 6.18
N LEU A 674 -18.71 -7.76 7.11
CA LEU A 674 -17.77 -8.87 6.83
C LEU A 674 -18.45 -10.24 6.64
N LEU A 675 -19.78 -10.35 6.77
CA LEU A 675 -20.53 -11.54 6.34
C LEU A 675 -20.79 -11.49 4.84
N HIS A 676 -21.07 -10.31 4.31
CA HIS A 676 -21.39 -10.07 2.91
C HIS A 676 -20.16 -9.72 2.08
N TYR A 677 -19.20 -8.96 2.63
CA TYR A 677 -17.88 -8.79 2.06
C TYR A 677 -16.97 -9.89 2.58
N ARG A 678 -16.85 -10.97 1.81
CA ARG A 678 -16.16 -12.18 2.24
C ARG A 678 -14.64 -12.03 2.03
N ILE A 679 -13.87 -12.01 3.14
CA ILE A 679 -12.42 -12.17 3.14
C ILE A 679 -12.04 -13.64 3.38
N PRO A 680 -10.83 -14.10 2.98
CA PRO A 680 -10.37 -15.45 3.26
C PRO A 680 -10.33 -15.73 4.76
N GLN A 681 -10.86 -16.87 5.15
CA GLN A 681 -10.74 -17.41 6.50
C GLN A 681 -9.54 -18.37 6.58
N MET A 682 -9.15 -18.76 7.79
CA MET A 682 -8.08 -19.74 7.99
C MET A 682 -8.30 -21.06 7.25
N ALA A 683 -9.55 -21.47 7.08
CA ALA A 683 -9.90 -22.67 6.33
C ALA A 683 -9.74 -22.53 4.82
N ASP A 684 -9.77 -21.31 4.29
CA ASP A 684 -9.58 -21.02 2.87
C ASP A 684 -8.09 -20.95 2.48
N MET A 685 -7.20 -20.75 3.47
CA MET A 685 -5.76 -20.61 3.22
C MET A 685 -5.10 -21.97 2.99
N PRO A 686 -4.36 -22.11 1.87
CA PRO A 686 -3.57 -23.30 1.59
C PRO A 686 -2.29 -23.35 2.43
N GLN A 687 -1.54 -24.46 2.33
CA GLN A 687 -0.18 -24.49 2.87
C GLN A 687 0.67 -23.43 2.16
N THR A 688 1.28 -22.55 2.94
CA THR A 688 2.06 -21.42 2.42
C THR A 688 3.54 -21.65 2.67
N HIS A 689 4.36 -21.48 1.61
CA HIS A 689 5.81 -21.61 1.64
C HIS A 689 6.41 -20.29 1.14
N VAL A 690 7.04 -19.55 2.04
CA VAL A 690 7.72 -18.29 1.70
C VAL A 690 9.22 -18.40 1.90
N ASP A 691 10.00 -17.80 0.98
CA ASP A 691 11.45 -17.78 1.09
C ASP A 691 12.05 -16.54 0.42
N MET A 692 13.30 -16.26 0.71
CA MET A 692 14.06 -15.11 0.19
C MET A 692 15.37 -15.60 -0.40
N VAL A 693 15.73 -15.10 -1.58
CA VAL A 693 17.04 -15.39 -2.19
C VAL A 693 18.07 -14.34 -1.77
N ASP A 694 19.31 -14.76 -1.60
CA ASP A 694 20.42 -13.85 -1.30
C ASP A 694 20.67 -12.92 -2.49
N SER A 695 20.63 -11.63 -2.23
CA SER A 695 20.96 -10.59 -3.19
C SER A 695 21.41 -9.30 -2.48
N TYR A 696 21.84 -8.33 -3.25
CA TYR A 696 22.30 -7.05 -2.74
C TYR A 696 22.00 -5.95 -3.75
N ASP A 697 21.33 -4.88 -3.30
CA ASP A 697 21.12 -3.71 -4.14
C ASP A 697 22.09 -2.58 -3.75
N PRO A 698 22.84 -2.00 -4.70
CA PRO A 698 23.84 -0.99 -4.38
C PRO A 698 23.27 0.35 -3.90
N TYR A 699 21.99 0.61 -4.16
CA TYR A 699 21.32 1.85 -3.75
C TYR A 699 20.50 1.69 -2.47
N GLY A 700 20.18 0.47 -2.07
CA GLY A 700 19.41 0.20 -0.86
C GLY A 700 20.23 0.35 0.42
N PRO A 701 19.62 0.76 1.54
CA PRO A 701 20.30 0.81 2.82
C PRO A 701 20.80 -0.59 3.18
N LEU A 702 22.12 -0.72 3.37
CA LEU A 702 22.77 -2.02 3.65
C LEU A 702 22.47 -3.12 2.60
N GLY A 703 22.05 -2.72 1.40
CA GLY A 703 21.73 -3.62 0.31
C GLY A 703 20.27 -4.07 0.21
N ALA A 704 19.38 -3.48 1.00
CA ALA A 704 17.96 -3.86 1.08
C ALA A 704 17.12 -3.30 -0.08
N LYS A 705 16.11 -4.04 -0.49
CA LYS A 705 14.95 -3.58 -1.27
C LYS A 705 13.69 -3.71 -0.42
N SER A 706 12.62 -3.05 -0.82
CA SER A 706 11.34 -3.13 -0.11
C SER A 706 10.49 -4.30 -0.61
N VAL A 707 9.56 -4.80 0.24
CA VAL A 707 8.70 -5.94 -0.10
C VAL A 707 7.20 -5.63 0.01
N GLY A 708 6.85 -4.51 0.66
CA GLY A 708 5.50 -4.22 1.16
C GLY A 708 4.34 -4.45 0.18
N GLU A 709 4.50 -4.11 -1.10
CA GLU A 709 3.43 -4.26 -2.11
C GLU A 709 3.64 -5.46 -3.04
N LEU A 710 4.88 -5.90 -3.23
CA LEU A 710 5.22 -6.99 -4.15
C LEU A 710 4.45 -8.28 -3.86
N ALA A 711 4.35 -8.64 -2.58
CA ALA A 711 3.81 -9.90 -2.09
C ALA A 711 2.36 -10.24 -2.52
N THR A 712 1.55 -9.26 -2.91
CA THR A 712 0.17 -9.53 -3.38
C THR A 712 0.06 -9.61 -4.90
N VAL A 713 1.10 -9.17 -5.63
CA VAL A 713 1.01 -8.97 -7.09
C VAL A 713 0.91 -10.27 -7.88
N PRO A 714 1.72 -11.32 -7.63
CA PRO A 714 1.74 -12.53 -8.47
C PRO A 714 0.69 -13.57 -8.06
N VAL A 715 0.05 -13.42 -6.90
CA VAL A 715 -0.77 -14.47 -6.28
C VAL A 715 -2.03 -14.78 -7.10
N ALA A 716 -2.83 -13.77 -7.43
CA ALA A 716 -4.07 -13.99 -8.18
C ALA A 716 -3.84 -14.61 -9.57
N PRO A 717 -2.89 -14.12 -10.41
CA PRO A 717 -2.63 -14.77 -11.68
C PRO A 717 -2.05 -16.19 -11.54
N ALA A 718 -1.24 -16.48 -10.51
CA ALA A 718 -0.75 -17.84 -10.27
C ALA A 718 -1.92 -18.80 -9.91
N ILE A 719 -2.86 -18.36 -9.06
CA ILE A 719 -4.08 -19.11 -8.72
C ILE A 719 -4.90 -19.39 -9.98
N VAL A 720 -5.13 -18.35 -10.80
CA VAL A 720 -5.93 -18.49 -12.03
C VAL A 720 -5.24 -19.40 -13.05
N ASN A 721 -3.93 -19.32 -13.21
CA ASN A 721 -3.18 -20.22 -14.07
C ASN A 721 -3.26 -21.69 -13.59
N ALA A 722 -3.23 -21.93 -12.27
CA ALA A 722 -3.46 -23.27 -11.71
C ALA A 722 -4.89 -23.76 -11.99
N ALA A 723 -5.89 -22.91 -11.73
CA ALA A 723 -7.30 -23.23 -11.97
C ALA A 723 -7.58 -23.50 -13.46
N ARG A 724 -7.00 -22.72 -14.38
CA ARG A 724 -7.11 -22.91 -15.84
C ARG A 724 -6.55 -24.27 -16.25
N ARG A 725 -5.34 -24.59 -15.81
CA ARG A 725 -4.67 -25.87 -16.15
C ARG A 725 -5.40 -27.07 -15.55
N ALA A 726 -5.89 -26.97 -14.32
CA ALA A 726 -6.64 -28.04 -13.67
C ALA A 726 -8.03 -28.23 -14.28
N SER A 727 -8.77 -27.17 -14.57
CA SER A 727 -10.14 -27.27 -15.10
C SER A 727 -10.21 -27.40 -16.63
N GLY A 728 -9.18 -26.96 -17.36
CA GLY A 728 -9.20 -26.85 -18.81
C GLY A 728 -10.08 -25.70 -19.34
N ARG A 729 -10.49 -24.77 -18.47
CA ARG A 729 -11.39 -23.63 -18.83
C ARG A 729 -10.61 -22.34 -18.92
N GLU A 730 -11.00 -21.48 -19.85
CA GLU A 730 -10.48 -20.12 -19.94
C GLU A 730 -11.11 -19.25 -18.84
N ILE A 731 -10.26 -18.47 -18.17
CA ILE A 731 -10.63 -17.58 -17.05
C ILE A 731 -9.96 -16.23 -17.33
N ASN A 732 -10.77 -15.19 -17.42
CA ASN A 732 -10.33 -13.84 -17.72
C ASN A 732 -10.96 -12.77 -16.80
N SER A 733 -11.66 -13.21 -15.75
CA SER A 733 -12.26 -12.31 -14.76
C SER A 733 -12.14 -12.87 -13.34
N LEU A 734 -12.13 -11.98 -12.36
CA LEU A 734 -12.18 -12.27 -10.93
C LEU A 734 -13.53 -11.82 -10.34
N PRO A 735 -13.96 -12.37 -9.22
CA PRO A 735 -13.39 -13.50 -8.49
C PRO A 735 -13.81 -14.87 -9.06
N LEU A 736 -13.09 -15.93 -8.68
CA LEU A 736 -13.35 -17.30 -9.16
C LEU A 736 -14.67 -17.89 -8.67
N CYS A 737 -15.21 -17.43 -7.52
CA CYS A 737 -16.49 -17.89 -6.98
C CYS A 737 -17.68 -17.65 -7.91
N ASP A 738 -17.54 -16.81 -8.93
CA ASP A 738 -18.55 -16.60 -9.96
C ASP A 738 -18.65 -17.78 -10.95
N ARG A 739 -17.60 -18.58 -11.03
CA ARG A 739 -17.46 -19.67 -12.02
C ARG A 739 -17.32 -21.05 -11.40
N PHE A 740 -16.83 -21.11 -10.17
CA PHE A 740 -16.51 -22.33 -9.46
C PHE A 740 -17.04 -22.30 -8.03
N VAL A 741 -17.40 -23.46 -7.53
CA VAL A 741 -17.53 -23.64 -6.07
C VAL A 741 -16.14 -23.60 -5.47
N ILE A 742 -15.92 -22.77 -4.46
CA ILE A 742 -14.64 -22.71 -3.76
C ILE A 742 -14.72 -23.62 -2.54
N LEU A 743 -13.85 -24.63 -2.51
CA LEU A 743 -13.73 -25.57 -1.40
C LEU A 743 -12.65 -25.08 -0.43
N PRO A 744 -12.84 -25.29 0.87
CA PRO A 744 -11.79 -25.02 1.87
C PRO A 744 -10.50 -25.78 1.54
N SER A 745 -9.38 -25.18 1.79
CA SER A 745 -8.06 -25.85 1.67
C SER A 745 -7.96 -26.95 2.72
N ARG A 746 -7.47 -28.14 2.35
CA ARG A 746 -7.23 -29.19 3.34
C ARG A 746 -6.02 -28.80 4.19
N ARG A 747 -6.20 -28.68 5.51
CA ARG A 747 -5.07 -28.83 6.42
C ARG A 747 -4.65 -30.30 6.33
N LYS A 748 -3.35 -30.58 6.23
CA LYS A 748 -2.85 -31.90 6.58
C LYS A 748 -3.30 -32.15 8.00
N GLU A 749 -4.17 -33.16 8.25
CA GLU A 749 -4.26 -33.74 9.56
C GLU A 749 -2.83 -34.15 9.90
N GLU A 750 -2.25 -33.61 10.94
CA GLU A 750 -1.07 -34.17 11.56
C GLU A 750 -1.47 -35.61 11.88
N ASP A 751 -0.96 -36.58 11.11
CA ASP A 751 -1.01 -37.98 11.46
C ASP A 751 -0.33 -38.05 12.82
N GLY A 752 -1.15 -38.21 13.88
CA GLY A 752 -0.76 -38.32 15.27
C GLY A 752 0.05 -39.60 15.57
#